data_3f694331fe8a8d179def743ba3a3982a
#
_entry.id   3f694331fe8a8d179def743ba3a3982a
#
_cell.length_a   1.000
_cell.length_b   1.000
_cell.length_c   1.000
_cell.angle_alpha   90.00
_cell.angle_beta   90.00
_cell.angle_gamma   90.00
#
_symmetry.space_group_name_H-M   'P 1'
#
loop_
_entity.id
_entity.type
_entity.pdbx_description
1 polymer ?
#
loop_
_entity_poly.entity_id
_entity_poly.type
_entity_poly.pdbx_seq_one_letter_code
_entity_poly.pdbx_strand_id
1 'polypeptide(L)'
;TKNISFNDFTLRFGSTPARGINGRTAVHGLRVDSLQLDTVFFAVKQDTSRMMLQSGVINGPKNPQFVFRSTLTGEIRSEDAELTVNYVDGKGQTGVLFGVNARPLTEGHGKGNGVLLNLTPAEPVIAYRKFHFVDNSNWIYLHNNMRVYANIDMDSDNGLGFRMQSDKNDSISLQNMNVELSRFQLGELSEVLPYMPRLTGLFSAEAQYIQTPTSLQVSAEANIDELTYERQHVGDIGMGATWLPGDKGATHYLNTYFSYDNREVMTADGILTQKNGKDTLEVTTSFEHFPMKIANAFVPDQMISFTGDLDGGMYIYGPLEKPRMHGDITLDSVSVYARQAGARYWFDDRPVQIKDNQLIFDKFAIYTTSKNPFTINGKVDFRNLERPTADLKLLAENYTLLDAPRTRESLIYGKIFVDLNATVRGPLDALTMRGNMNLLGNTDVTYVLTDSPLTVEDRLEGLVTFTSFADTASVGTDEAPAMSLGGMDMIMSVHIDNAVRLRADLSPDRSKFIELEGGGDLNMQYTPQGDISLTGRYTLSGGIMKYSLPIIPLKEFQINNGSYVDWRGDPMNPTLNLKATERMRASVADGDDGGSRVVNFNVSIAIKNRLDAPELIFDITAPDDATIENELQAMGAEERSKQAIAMLATGVYMNSGVKGGGLSMGSALNSVIQSQINSLAGSAFQSINASFTMGMEDRTSAETGDKQTDYSFRYSQRLFNDRVQIVIGGKVTTGANATNDAESFIDNISLEYRLDTSGTRYVRVFYDKNYESVLDGEITETGVGLVLRRKMDRLGELFIFRKKKKNKSPNSCGFLSIRSRRKNNGPRPI
;
A
#
# COMPACT_ATOMS: atom_id res chain seq x y z
N THR A 1 -3.68 14.51 -17.53
CA THR A 1 -3.99 13.85 -18.83
C THR A 1 -4.10 12.36 -18.60
N LYS A 2 -5.27 11.78 -18.90
CA LYS A 2 -5.45 10.31 -18.81
C LYS A 2 -4.64 9.62 -19.90
N ASN A 3 -3.92 8.58 -19.52
CA ASN A 3 -3.20 7.74 -20.47
C ASN A 3 -4.17 6.76 -21.12
N ILE A 4 -4.43 6.95 -22.44
CA ILE A 4 -5.30 6.07 -23.21
C ILE A 4 -4.46 5.37 -24.26
N SER A 5 -4.52 4.03 -24.30
CA SER A 5 -3.89 3.21 -25.32
C SER A 5 -4.79 2.05 -25.73
N PHE A 6 -4.59 1.48 -26.91
CA PHE A 6 -5.30 0.31 -27.40
C PHE A 6 -4.39 -0.48 -28.36
N ASN A 7 -4.68 -1.77 -28.54
CA ASN A 7 -3.87 -2.62 -29.39
C ASN A 7 -4.24 -2.45 -30.87
N ASP A 8 -5.54 -2.52 -31.20
CA ASP A 8 -6.02 -2.32 -32.55
C ASP A 8 -7.43 -1.70 -32.55
N PHE A 9 -7.77 -1.08 -33.67
CA PHE A 9 -9.07 -0.50 -33.96
C PHE A 9 -9.55 -1.02 -35.31
N THR A 10 -10.73 -1.62 -35.34
CA THR A 10 -11.37 -2.09 -36.57
C THR A 10 -12.62 -1.31 -36.85
N LEU A 11 -12.79 -0.86 -38.09
CA LEU A 11 -14.00 -0.23 -38.57
C LEU A 11 -14.40 -0.87 -39.92
N ARG A 12 -15.61 -1.40 -39.99
CA ARG A 12 -16.22 -1.90 -41.22
C ARG A 12 -17.58 -1.25 -41.36
N PHE A 13 -17.83 -0.64 -42.50
CA PHE A 13 -19.08 0.04 -42.78
C PHE A 13 -19.47 -0.20 -44.23
N GLY A 14 -20.74 -0.49 -44.45
CA GLY A 14 -21.31 -0.66 -45.77
C GLY A 14 -22.80 -0.31 -45.76
N SER A 15 -23.26 0.35 -46.81
CA SER A 15 -24.68 0.65 -47.00
C SER A 15 -25.06 0.35 -48.45
N THR A 16 -26.13 -0.41 -48.63
CA THR A 16 -26.69 -0.68 -49.97
C THR A 16 -28.22 -0.54 -49.92
N PRO A 17 -28.85 -0.08 -51.02
CA PRO A 17 -30.31 0.05 -51.04
C PRO A 17 -31.07 -1.24 -50.68
N ALA A 18 -30.49 -2.41 -50.98
CA ALA A 18 -31.10 -3.71 -50.72
C ALA A 18 -30.85 -4.29 -49.30
N ARG A 19 -29.77 -3.85 -48.65
CA ARG A 19 -29.37 -4.39 -47.35
C ARG A 19 -29.33 -3.35 -46.24
N GLY A 20 -29.67 -2.08 -46.53
CA GLY A 20 -29.61 -0.99 -45.56
C GLY A 20 -28.21 -0.72 -45.01
N ILE A 21 -28.15 -0.20 -43.81
CA ILE A 21 -26.92 0.16 -43.11
C ILE A 21 -26.36 -1.05 -42.37
N ASN A 22 -25.08 -1.38 -42.63
CA ASN A 22 -24.35 -2.40 -41.92
C ASN A 22 -22.98 -1.89 -41.51
N GLY A 23 -22.70 -1.89 -40.25
CA GLY A 23 -21.43 -1.36 -39.72
C GLY A 23 -21.00 -2.12 -38.46
N ARG A 24 -19.70 -2.25 -38.28
CA ARG A 24 -19.11 -2.75 -37.04
C ARG A 24 -17.82 -2.01 -36.78
N THR A 25 -17.69 -1.54 -35.57
CA THR A 25 -16.44 -1.04 -35.03
C THR A 25 -16.06 -1.79 -33.78
N ALA A 26 -14.78 -2.02 -33.57
CA ALA A 26 -14.27 -2.60 -32.34
C ALA A 26 -12.89 -2.04 -31.99
N VAL A 27 -12.66 -1.86 -30.71
CA VAL A 27 -11.39 -1.50 -30.09
C VAL A 27 -10.95 -2.70 -29.26
N HIS A 28 -9.75 -3.19 -29.49
CA HIS A 28 -9.18 -4.31 -28.75
C HIS A 28 -8.02 -3.84 -27.86
N GLY A 29 -7.96 -4.39 -26.62
CA GLY A 29 -6.92 -4.08 -25.66
C GLY A 29 -6.92 -2.62 -25.22
N LEU A 30 -8.12 -2.04 -25.01
CA LEU A 30 -8.26 -0.66 -24.54
C LEU A 30 -7.77 -0.55 -23.10
N ARG A 31 -6.87 0.38 -22.87
CA ARG A 31 -6.37 0.76 -21.54
C ARG A 31 -6.64 2.23 -21.30
N VAL A 32 -7.22 2.54 -20.17
CA VAL A 32 -7.47 3.90 -19.70
C VAL A 32 -6.96 4.00 -18.27
N ASP A 33 -5.79 4.60 -18.07
CA ASP A 33 -5.03 4.55 -16.82
C ASP A 33 -4.82 3.08 -16.37
N SER A 34 -5.36 2.69 -15.21
CA SER A 34 -5.29 1.32 -14.69
C SER A 34 -6.37 0.37 -15.24
N LEU A 35 -7.40 0.90 -15.89
CA LEU A 35 -8.51 0.13 -16.43
C LEU A 35 -8.08 -0.64 -17.70
N GLN A 36 -8.37 -1.94 -17.78
CA GLN A 36 -8.08 -2.77 -18.95
C GLN A 36 -9.35 -3.46 -19.48
N LEU A 37 -9.69 -3.19 -20.74
CA LEU A 37 -10.83 -3.77 -21.45
C LEU A 37 -10.32 -4.53 -22.68
N ASP A 38 -10.69 -5.82 -22.80
CA ASP A 38 -10.20 -6.65 -23.92
C ASP A 38 -10.83 -6.25 -25.23
N THR A 39 -12.15 -6.04 -25.26
CA THR A 39 -12.88 -5.66 -26.48
C THR A 39 -14.04 -4.75 -26.16
N VAL A 40 -14.08 -3.58 -26.77
CA VAL A 40 -15.24 -2.68 -26.79
C VAL A 40 -15.72 -2.61 -28.22
N PHE A 41 -17.00 -2.87 -28.46
CA PHE A 41 -17.54 -2.93 -29.81
C PHE A 41 -18.88 -2.23 -29.95
N PHE A 42 -19.18 -1.81 -31.17
CA PHE A 42 -20.46 -1.33 -31.64
C PHE A 42 -20.75 -1.93 -33.03
N ALA A 43 -21.96 -2.38 -33.23
CA ALA A 43 -22.40 -2.92 -34.52
C ALA A 43 -23.82 -2.44 -34.85
N VAL A 44 -24.08 -2.17 -36.09
CA VAL A 44 -25.39 -1.90 -36.64
C VAL A 44 -25.64 -2.84 -37.82
N LYS A 45 -26.80 -3.43 -37.86
CA LYS A 45 -27.24 -4.29 -38.96
C LYS A 45 -28.70 -4.00 -39.28
N GLN A 46 -28.95 -3.58 -40.51
CA GLN A 46 -30.29 -3.33 -41.02
C GLN A 46 -30.64 -4.34 -42.09
N ASP A 47 -31.84 -4.83 -42.05
CA ASP A 47 -32.50 -5.59 -43.16
C ASP A 47 -33.81 -4.89 -43.55
N THR A 48 -34.62 -5.51 -44.40
CA THR A 48 -35.86 -4.92 -44.89
C THR A 48 -36.96 -4.79 -43.86
N SER A 49 -36.85 -5.47 -42.69
CA SER A 49 -37.89 -5.52 -41.68
C SER A 49 -37.47 -4.91 -40.35
N ARG A 50 -36.15 -4.80 -40.10
CA ARG A 50 -35.63 -4.35 -38.80
C ARG A 50 -34.23 -3.77 -38.87
N MET A 51 -33.90 -2.95 -37.89
CA MET A 51 -32.55 -2.48 -37.61
C MET A 51 -32.10 -2.98 -36.24
N MET A 52 -30.98 -3.67 -36.20
CA MET A 52 -30.36 -4.17 -34.99
C MET A 52 -29.14 -3.32 -34.65
N LEU A 53 -29.08 -2.89 -33.40
CA LEU A 53 -27.94 -2.20 -32.82
C LEU A 53 -27.35 -3.11 -31.74
N GLN A 54 -26.05 -3.22 -31.69
CA GLN A 54 -25.38 -3.99 -30.64
C GLN A 54 -24.11 -3.27 -30.22
N SER A 55 -23.95 -3.04 -28.93
CA SER A 55 -22.74 -2.49 -28.32
C SER A 55 -22.35 -3.30 -27.12
N GLY A 56 -21.11 -3.28 -26.73
CA GLY A 56 -20.74 -3.94 -25.49
C GLY A 56 -19.26 -3.97 -25.19
N VAL A 57 -18.98 -4.51 -24.02
CA VAL A 57 -17.64 -4.76 -23.50
C VAL A 57 -17.53 -6.25 -23.20
N ILE A 58 -16.46 -6.86 -23.65
CA ILE A 58 -16.15 -8.26 -23.40
C ILE A 58 -14.74 -8.34 -22.85
N ASN A 59 -14.61 -8.84 -21.61
CA ASN A 59 -13.35 -9.22 -21.01
C ASN A 59 -13.29 -10.75 -20.94
N GLY A 60 -12.32 -11.32 -21.63
CA GLY A 60 -12.14 -12.79 -21.71
C GLY A 60 -11.42 -13.37 -20.49
N PRO A 61 -11.27 -14.72 -20.45
CA PRO A 61 -10.63 -15.43 -19.32
C PRO A 61 -9.17 -15.04 -19.06
N LYS A 62 -8.52 -14.34 -19.99
CA LYS A 62 -7.13 -13.86 -19.87
C LYS A 62 -7.05 -12.41 -19.38
N ASN A 63 -8.18 -11.74 -19.17
CA ASN A 63 -8.16 -10.39 -18.63
C ASN A 63 -7.61 -10.42 -17.18
N PRO A 64 -6.61 -9.58 -16.85
CA PRO A 64 -5.97 -9.63 -15.52
C PRO A 64 -6.82 -9.06 -14.40
N GLN A 65 -7.88 -8.31 -14.73
CA GLN A 65 -8.71 -7.63 -13.73
C GLN A 65 -10.04 -8.34 -13.52
N PHE A 66 -10.88 -8.41 -14.56
CA PHE A 66 -12.24 -8.93 -14.44
C PHE A 66 -12.68 -9.65 -15.71
N VAL A 67 -13.35 -10.79 -15.56
CA VAL A 67 -13.93 -11.57 -16.66
C VAL A 67 -15.42 -11.33 -16.67
N PHE A 68 -15.94 -10.72 -17.73
CA PHE A 68 -17.37 -10.47 -17.88
C PHE A 68 -17.74 -10.18 -19.35
N ARG A 69 -19.03 -10.24 -19.64
CA ARG A 69 -19.62 -9.78 -20.90
C ARG A 69 -20.78 -8.84 -20.59
N SER A 70 -20.70 -7.59 -21.00
CA SER A 70 -21.78 -6.61 -20.93
C SER A 70 -22.19 -6.23 -22.35
N THR A 71 -23.46 -6.37 -22.70
CA THR A 71 -23.99 -6.06 -24.03
C THR A 71 -25.25 -5.22 -23.92
N LEU A 72 -25.34 -4.22 -24.77
CA LEU A 72 -26.54 -3.45 -25.06
C LEU A 72 -27.01 -3.84 -26.46
N THR A 73 -28.24 -4.40 -26.59
CA THR A 73 -28.84 -4.74 -27.86
C THR A 73 -30.09 -3.90 -28.09
N GLY A 74 -30.21 -3.30 -29.27
CA GLY A 74 -31.37 -2.55 -29.71
C GLY A 74 -31.93 -3.22 -30.95
N GLU A 75 -33.25 -3.38 -31.03
CA GLU A 75 -33.96 -3.83 -32.22
C GLU A 75 -35.09 -2.86 -32.51
N ILE A 76 -35.09 -2.29 -33.72
CA ILE A 76 -36.11 -1.35 -34.19
C ILE A 76 -36.84 -2.04 -35.33
N ARG A 77 -38.16 -2.21 -35.18
CA ARG A 77 -39.09 -2.78 -36.18
C ARG A 77 -40.10 -1.69 -36.60
N SER A 78 -40.95 -2.00 -37.53
CA SER A 78 -42.03 -1.07 -37.97
C SER A 78 -43.05 -0.75 -36.88
N GLU A 79 -43.28 -1.67 -35.91
CA GLU A 79 -44.33 -1.55 -34.91
C GLU A 79 -43.81 -1.35 -33.50
N ASP A 80 -42.53 -1.62 -33.24
CA ASP A 80 -41.91 -1.50 -31.92
C ASP A 80 -40.41 -1.28 -32.00
N ALA A 81 -39.86 -0.85 -30.88
CA ALA A 81 -38.40 -0.79 -30.66
C ALA A 81 -38.10 -1.40 -29.29
N GLU A 82 -37.09 -2.24 -29.24
CA GLU A 82 -36.66 -2.88 -28.02
C GLU A 82 -35.16 -2.57 -27.73
N LEU A 83 -34.86 -2.26 -26.50
CA LEU A 83 -33.50 -2.03 -26.03
C LEU A 83 -33.29 -2.93 -24.81
N THR A 84 -32.21 -3.74 -24.83
CA THR A 84 -31.93 -4.71 -23.75
C THR A 84 -30.47 -4.62 -23.35
N VAL A 85 -30.23 -4.53 -22.04
CA VAL A 85 -28.92 -4.66 -21.39
C VAL A 85 -28.78 -6.05 -20.82
N ASN A 86 -27.66 -6.70 -21.10
CA ASN A 86 -27.35 -8.01 -20.55
C ASN A 86 -25.90 -8.02 -20.05
N TYR A 87 -25.72 -8.29 -18.76
CA TYR A 87 -24.44 -8.48 -18.12
C TYR A 87 -24.32 -9.91 -17.60
N VAL A 88 -23.24 -10.60 -17.98
CA VAL A 88 -22.92 -11.95 -17.53
C VAL A 88 -21.50 -11.95 -16.97
N ASP A 89 -21.34 -12.49 -15.78
CA ASP A 89 -20.05 -12.56 -15.09
C ASP A 89 -19.14 -13.68 -15.64
N GLY A 90 -17.91 -13.78 -15.10
CA GLY A 90 -16.94 -14.80 -15.50
C GLY A 90 -17.34 -16.24 -15.17
N LYS A 91 -18.34 -16.44 -14.30
CA LYS A 91 -18.90 -17.76 -13.95
C LYS A 91 -20.07 -18.14 -14.85
N GLY A 92 -20.50 -17.25 -15.76
CA GLY A 92 -21.65 -17.45 -16.62
C GLY A 92 -22.98 -17.11 -15.95
N GLN A 93 -22.98 -16.46 -14.80
CA GLN A 93 -24.20 -16.04 -14.11
C GLN A 93 -24.65 -14.67 -14.64
N THR A 94 -25.95 -14.52 -14.90
CA THR A 94 -26.56 -13.27 -15.33
C THR A 94 -26.71 -12.33 -14.15
N GLY A 95 -25.97 -11.21 -14.16
CA GLY A 95 -26.07 -10.18 -13.15
C GLY A 95 -27.05 -9.06 -13.50
N VAL A 96 -27.21 -8.76 -14.79
CA VAL A 96 -28.23 -7.82 -15.29
C VAL A 96 -28.86 -8.39 -16.56
N LEU A 97 -30.17 -8.41 -16.60
CA LEU A 97 -30.97 -8.65 -17.82
C LEU A 97 -32.20 -7.75 -17.72
N PHE A 98 -32.13 -6.61 -18.37
CA PHE A 98 -33.13 -5.57 -18.27
C PHE A 98 -33.27 -4.87 -19.61
N GLY A 99 -34.51 -4.59 -20.02
CA GLY A 99 -34.77 -3.90 -21.26
C GLY A 99 -36.06 -3.08 -21.25
N VAL A 100 -36.26 -2.37 -22.33
CA VAL A 100 -37.47 -1.57 -22.56
C VAL A 100 -37.96 -1.84 -23.98
N ASN A 101 -39.22 -2.17 -24.10
CA ASN A 101 -39.92 -2.27 -25.37
C ASN A 101 -40.79 -1.01 -25.54
N ALA A 102 -40.66 -0.31 -26.63
CA ALA A 102 -41.38 0.90 -26.98
C ALA A 102 -42.30 0.64 -28.18
N ARG A 103 -43.58 0.93 -28.04
CA ARG A 103 -44.58 0.77 -29.10
C ARG A 103 -45.35 2.06 -29.30
N PRO A 104 -45.54 2.56 -30.57
CA PRO A 104 -46.38 3.66 -30.83
C PRO A 104 -47.86 3.26 -30.63
N LEU A 105 -48.65 4.14 -30.03
CA LEU A 105 -50.10 3.98 -29.89
C LEU A 105 -50.78 4.96 -30.82
N THR A 106 -51.66 4.42 -31.71
CA THR A 106 -52.51 5.19 -32.64
C THR A 106 -53.89 5.39 -32.05
N GLU A 107 -54.66 6.40 -32.53
CA GLU A 107 -56.03 6.65 -32.13
C GLU A 107 -56.90 5.38 -32.21
N GLY A 108 -57.46 4.93 -31.10
CA GLY A 108 -58.33 3.74 -31.02
C GLY A 108 -58.37 3.14 -29.62
N HIS A 109 -57.43 3.43 -28.76
CA HIS A 109 -57.38 2.88 -27.40
C HIS A 109 -57.82 3.86 -26.29
N GLY A 110 -58.49 4.95 -26.67
CA GLY A 110 -59.04 5.92 -25.71
C GLY A 110 -58.00 6.83 -25.01
N LYS A 111 -56.72 6.70 -25.33
CA LYS A 111 -55.60 7.44 -24.71
C LYS A 111 -54.88 8.45 -25.63
N GLY A 112 -55.39 8.62 -26.90
CA GLY A 112 -54.72 9.51 -27.85
C GLY A 112 -53.40 8.91 -28.44
N ASN A 113 -52.69 9.71 -29.23
CA ASN A 113 -51.41 9.32 -29.82
C ASN A 113 -50.23 9.43 -28.85
N GLY A 114 -49.40 8.43 -28.80
CA GLY A 114 -48.25 8.42 -27.91
C GLY A 114 -47.38 7.16 -28.07
N VAL A 115 -46.50 6.93 -27.09
CA VAL A 115 -45.62 5.77 -27.03
C VAL A 115 -45.85 5.05 -25.70
N LEU A 116 -46.06 3.74 -25.79
CA LEU A 116 -46.11 2.86 -24.64
C LEU A 116 -44.78 2.17 -24.44
N LEU A 117 -44.21 2.31 -23.26
CA LEU A 117 -43.01 1.61 -22.84
C LEU A 117 -43.36 0.52 -21.82
N ASN A 118 -42.79 -0.67 -22.04
CA ASN A 118 -42.86 -1.78 -21.07
C ASN A 118 -41.45 -2.26 -20.78
N LEU A 119 -41.18 -2.60 -19.55
CA LEU A 119 -39.93 -3.23 -19.16
C LEU A 119 -39.91 -4.70 -19.61
N THR A 120 -38.76 -5.18 -20.02
CA THR A 120 -38.54 -6.56 -20.51
C THR A 120 -37.31 -7.15 -19.85
N PRO A 121 -37.22 -8.50 -19.67
CA PRO A 121 -38.28 -9.50 -19.82
C PRO A 121 -39.36 -9.40 -18.71
N ALA A 122 -40.31 -10.28 -18.67
CA ALA A 122 -41.34 -10.34 -17.61
C ALA A 122 -40.74 -10.53 -16.20
N GLU A 123 -39.59 -11.18 -16.13
CA GLU A 123 -38.77 -11.31 -14.92
C GLU A 123 -37.39 -10.70 -15.18
N PRO A 124 -37.23 -9.37 -15.04
CA PRO A 124 -35.94 -8.73 -15.20
C PRO A 124 -34.98 -9.15 -14.08
N VAL A 125 -33.67 -9.15 -14.40
CA VAL A 125 -32.61 -9.42 -13.46
C VAL A 125 -31.80 -8.14 -13.25
N ILE A 126 -31.68 -7.69 -12.02
CA ILE A 126 -30.86 -6.51 -11.63
C ILE A 126 -30.00 -6.94 -10.44
N ALA A 127 -28.70 -6.74 -10.54
CA ALA A 127 -27.73 -7.09 -9.48
C ALA A 127 -27.89 -8.56 -9.01
N TYR A 128 -27.95 -9.51 -9.97
CA TYR A 128 -28.17 -10.95 -9.76
C TYR A 128 -29.53 -11.34 -9.16
N ARG A 129 -30.43 -10.37 -8.92
CA ARG A 129 -31.75 -10.59 -8.35
C ARG A 129 -32.80 -10.60 -9.46
N LYS A 130 -33.70 -11.57 -9.39
CA LYS A 130 -34.90 -11.60 -10.23
C LYS A 130 -35.99 -10.75 -9.60
N PHE A 131 -36.63 -9.97 -10.46
CA PHE A 131 -37.80 -9.17 -10.09
C PHE A 131 -39.03 -9.72 -10.81
N HIS A 132 -40.19 -9.48 -10.24
CA HIS A 132 -41.47 -9.73 -10.83
C HIS A 132 -42.39 -8.52 -10.68
N PHE A 133 -43.27 -8.32 -11.67
CA PHE A 133 -44.19 -7.19 -11.66
C PHE A 133 -45.42 -7.53 -10.82
N VAL A 134 -45.79 -6.62 -9.91
CA VAL A 134 -47.00 -6.78 -9.09
C VAL A 134 -48.20 -6.37 -9.91
N ASP A 135 -49.26 -7.19 -9.93
CA ASP A 135 -50.55 -6.88 -10.56
C ASP A 135 -50.47 -6.37 -12.02
N ASN A 136 -49.52 -6.88 -12.83
CA ASN A 136 -49.26 -6.42 -14.18
C ASN A 136 -48.85 -4.93 -14.28
N SER A 137 -48.29 -4.37 -13.26
CA SER A 137 -47.82 -2.98 -13.18
C SER A 137 -46.49 -2.82 -13.92
N ASN A 138 -46.57 -2.79 -15.26
CA ASN A 138 -45.40 -2.67 -16.13
C ASN A 138 -45.71 -1.84 -17.36
N TRP A 139 -45.91 -0.53 -17.17
CA TRP A 139 -46.08 0.35 -18.30
C TRP A 139 -45.73 1.80 -17.98
N ILE A 140 -45.20 2.49 -19.00
CA ILE A 140 -45.03 3.95 -19.02
C ILE A 140 -45.64 4.43 -20.33
N TYR A 141 -46.55 5.35 -20.27
CA TYR A 141 -47.22 5.97 -21.38
C TYR A 141 -46.71 7.39 -21.61
N LEU A 142 -46.07 7.63 -22.74
CA LEU A 142 -45.63 8.95 -23.18
C LEU A 142 -46.64 9.52 -24.16
N HIS A 143 -47.42 10.51 -23.76
CA HIS A 143 -48.43 11.15 -24.59
C HIS A 143 -47.81 12.27 -25.45
N ASN A 144 -48.34 12.51 -26.65
CA ASN A 144 -47.83 13.50 -27.62
C ASN A 144 -47.87 14.96 -27.07
N ASN A 145 -48.70 15.25 -26.09
CA ASN A 145 -48.74 16.56 -25.38
C ASN A 145 -47.72 16.66 -24.23
N MET A 146 -46.71 15.80 -24.22
CA MET A 146 -45.65 15.71 -23.18
C MET A 146 -46.16 15.20 -21.82
N ARG A 147 -47.40 14.73 -21.71
CA ARG A 147 -47.83 14.05 -20.49
C ARG A 147 -47.22 12.67 -20.38
N VAL A 148 -46.76 12.32 -19.18
CA VAL A 148 -46.20 11.00 -18.87
C VAL A 148 -47.00 10.38 -17.75
N TYR A 149 -47.47 9.15 -17.99
CA TYR A 149 -48.08 8.32 -16.98
C TYR A 149 -47.28 7.04 -16.82
N ALA A 150 -47.01 6.66 -15.60
CA ALA A 150 -46.29 5.44 -15.29
C ALA A 150 -47.02 4.60 -14.25
N ASN A 151 -46.87 3.29 -14.40
CA ASN A 151 -47.27 2.34 -13.37
C ASN A 151 -46.33 1.13 -13.49
N ILE A 152 -45.23 1.24 -12.78
CA ILE A 152 -44.26 0.15 -12.61
C ILE A 152 -44.22 -0.14 -11.12
N ASP A 153 -44.42 -1.39 -10.77
CA ASP A 153 -44.30 -1.91 -9.44
C ASP A 153 -43.66 -3.29 -9.54
N MET A 154 -42.43 -3.40 -9.12
CA MET A 154 -41.69 -4.66 -9.18
C MET A 154 -40.95 -4.90 -7.87
N ASP A 155 -40.99 -6.12 -7.42
CA ASP A 155 -40.32 -6.58 -6.21
C ASP A 155 -39.53 -7.87 -6.44
N SER A 156 -38.65 -8.19 -5.50
CA SER A 156 -37.93 -9.43 -5.44
C SER A 156 -38.14 -10.13 -4.10
N ASP A 157 -37.81 -11.41 -4.05
CA ASP A 157 -38.04 -12.28 -2.89
C ASP A 157 -37.46 -11.77 -1.55
N ASN A 158 -36.54 -10.79 -1.59
CA ASN A 158 -35.88 -10.24 -0.41
C ASN A 158 -36.46 -8.90 0.09
N GLY A 159 -37.60 -8.48 -0.45
CA GLY A 159 -38.21 -7.20 -0.11
C GLY A 159 -37.51 -5.98 -0.74
N LEU A 160 -36.62 -6.19 -1.70
CA LEU A 160 -36.11 -5.15 -2.59
C LEU A 160 -37.23 -4.83 -3.60
N GLY A 161 -37.65 -3.59 -3.63
CA GLY A 161 -38.75 -3.11 -4.49
C GLY A 161 -38.35 -1.86 -5.26
N PHE A 162 -38.86 -1.74 -6.48
CA PHE A 162 -38.86 -0.53 -7.27
C PHE A 162 -40.28 -0.19 -7.70
N ARG A 163 -40.74 1.00 -7.35
CA ARG A 163 -42.05 1.50 -7.71
C ARG A 163 -41.91 2.85 -8.43
N MET A 164 -42.63 3.00 -9.55
CA MET A 164 -42.79 4.27 -10.25
C MET A 164 -44.27 4.42 -10.62
N GLN A 165 -44.94 5.35 -10.02
CA GLN A 165 -46.41 5.51 -10.19
C GLN A 165 -46.75 6.97 -10.40
N SER A 166 -47.60 7.22 -11.40
CA SER A 166 -48.22 8.54 -11.62
C SER A 166 -49.48 8.69 -10.81
N ASP A 167 -49.70 9.90 -10.27
CA ASP A 167 -51.00 10.25 -9.68
C ASP A 167 -52.08 10.25 -10.75
N LYS A 168 -53.03 9.31 -10.63
CA LYS A 168 -54.17 9.17 -11.57
C LYS A 168 -55.21 10.29 -11.44
N ASN A 169 -55.24 11.01 -10.31
CA ASN A 169 -56.19 12.06 -10.03
C ASN A 169 -55.71 13.44 -10.50
N ASP A 170 -54.43 13.55 -10.84
CA ASP A 170 -53.87 14.81 -11.34
C ASP A 170 -54.14 15.00 -12.83
N SER A 171 -55.05 15.92 -13.12
CA SER A 171 -55.40 16.30 -14.51
C SER A 171 -54.68 17.57 -15.00
N ILE A 172 -53.94 18.24 -14.13
CA ILE A 172 -53.30 19.54 -14.42
C ILE A 172 -51.85 19.37 -14.83
N SER A 173 -51.14 18.53 -14.15
CA SER A 173 -49.70 18.33 -14.39
C SER A 173 -49.44 17.55 -15.70
N LEU A 174 -48.35 17.87 -16.37
CA LEU A 174 -47.84 17.09 -17.48
C LEU A 174 -47.28 15.75 -16.97
N GLN A 175 -46.69 15.81 -15.79
CA GLN A 175 -46.10 14.68 -15.08
C GLN A 175 -46.29 14.87 -13.59
N ASN A 176 -46.75 13.84 -12.90
CA ASN A 176 -46.82 13.78 -11.45
C ASN A 176 -46.53 12.30 -11.08
N MET A 177 -45.27 12.06 -10.68
CA MET A 177 -44.74 10.70 -10.47
C MET A 177 -44.09 10.58 -9.12
N ASN A 178 -44.38 9.48 -8.43
CA ASN A 178 -43.62 9.01 -7.28
C ASN A 178 -42.73 7.87 -7.73
N VAL A 179 -41.45 7.92 -7.37
CA VAL A 179 -40.46 6.88 -7.59
C VAL A 179 -39.93 6.44 -6.24
N GLU A 180 -39.99 5.16 -5.96
CA GLU A 180 -39.52 4.57 -4.71
C GLU A 180 -38.57 3.41 -5.05
N LEU A 181 -37.43 3.36 -4.38
CA LEU A 181 -36.50 2.23 -4.38
C LEU A 181 -36.30 1.81 -2.92
N SER A 182 -36.71 0.59 -2.61
CA SER A 182 -36.71 0.10 -1.24
C SER A 182 -35.65 -0.98 -1.05
N ARG A 183 -34.80 -0.84 -0.01
CA ARG A 183 -33.90 -1.89 0.50
C ARG A 183 -32.91 -2.46 -0.51
N PHE A 184 -32.33 -1.64 -1.38
CA PHE A 184 -31.34 -2.04 -2.35
C PHE A 184 -29.99 -2.30 -1.68
N GLN A 185 -29.44 -3.50 -1.79
CA GLN A 185 -28.12 -3.84 -1.25
C GLN A 185 -27.01 -3.33 -2.19
N LEU A 186 -26.29 -2.30 -1.80
CA LEU A 186 -25.23 -1.67 -2.62
C LEU A 186 -24.09 -2.64 -2.97
N GLY A 187 -23.82 -3.64 -2.13
CA GLY A 187 -22.84 -4.68 -2.41
C GLY A 187 -23.12 -5.46 -3.69
N GLU A 188 -24.39 -5.71 -4.00
CA GLU A 188 -24.79 -6.41 -5.20
C GLU A 188 -24.55 -5.58 -6.48
N LEU A 189 -24.58 -4.25 -6.37
CA LEU A 189 -24.24 -3.34 -7.48
C LEU A 189 -22.75 -3.41 -7.82
N SER A 190 -21.89 -3.46 -6.83
CA SER A 190 -20.43 -3.54 -7.05
C SER A 190 -20.01 -4.87 -7.70
N GLU A 191 -20.83 -5.91 -7.61
CA GLU A 191 -20.59 -7.19 -8.29
C GLU A 191 -20.87 -7.13 -9.80
N VAL A 192 -21.84 -6.30 -10.24
CA VAL A 192 -22.16 -6.09 -11.67
C VAL A 192 -21.44 -4.90 -12.29
N LEU A 193 -20.83 -4.05 -11.46
CA LEU A 193 -20.00 -2.93 -11.88
C LEU A 193 -18.58 -3.10 -11.32
N PRO A 194 -17.79 -4.04 -11.84
CA PRO A 194 -16.54 -4.48 -11.22
C PRO A 194 -15.46 -3.40 -11.08
N TYR A 195 -15.57 -2.30 -11.84
CA TYR A 195 -14.64 -1.16 -11.75
C TYR A 195 -15.12 -0.06 -10.80
N MET A 196 -16.26 -0.25 -10.14
CA MET A 196 -16.74 0.65 -9.11
C MET A 196 -16.07 0.32 -7.76
N PRO A 197 -15.80 1.31 -6.90
CA PRO A 197 -15.37 1.05 -5.53
C PRO A 197 -16.34 0.10 -4.83
N ARG A 198 -15.85 -0.73 -3.94
CA ARG A 198 -16.68 -1.65 -3.16
C ARG A 198 -17.52 -0.85 -2.18
N LEU A 199 -18.82 -0.81 -2.43
CA LEU A 199 -19.82 -0.21 -1.56
C LEU A 199 -20.67 -1.32 -0.94
N THR A 200 -20.93 -1.24 0.36
CA THR A 200 -21.95 -2.05 1.00
C THR A 200 -22.86 -1.17 1.86
N GLY A 201 -24.07 -1.59 2.11
CA GLY A 201 -25.09 -0.86 2.83
C GLY A 201 -26.47 -1.12 2.20
N LEU A 202 -27.50 -0.71 2.91
CA LEU A 202 -28.88 -0.85 2.47
C LEU A 202 -29.40 0.50 2.00
N PHE A 203 -29.53 0.67 0.69
CA PHE A 203 -29.97 1.91 0.07
C PHE A 203 -31.49 1.91 -0.12
N SER A 204 -32.13 2.99 0.29
CA SER A 204 -33.54 3.29 0.01
C SER A 204 -33.65 4.72 -0.46
N ALA A 205 -34.52 4.96 -1.43
CA ALA A 205 -34.75 6.30 -1.96
C ALA A 205 -36.22 6.49 -2.34
N GLU A 206 -36.75 7.71 -2.11
CA GLU A 206 -38.04 8.12 -2.55
C GLU A 206 -37.92 9.47 -3.25
N ALA A 207 -38.63 9.64 -4.38
CA ALA A 207 -38.68 10.90 -5.09
C ALA A 207 -40.05 11.16 -5.67
N GLN A 208 -40.51 12.39 -5.53
CA GLN A 208 -41.68 12.92 -6.18
C GLN A 208 -41.28 13.96 -7.23
N TYR A 209 -41.78 13.81 -8.42
CA TYR A 209 -41.54 14.69 -9.55
C TYR A 209 -42.86 15.23 -10.11
N ILE A 210 -43.08 16.53 -10.03
CA ILE A 210 -44.30 17.17 -10.55
C ILE A 210 -43.89 18.25 -11.55
N GLN A 211 -44.32 18.11 -12.79
CA GLN A 211 -44.10 19.08 -13.84
C GLN A 211 -45.43 19.60 -14.37
N THR A 212 -45.65 20.89 -14.33
CA THR A 212 -46.74 21.58 -15.02
C THR A 212 -46.21 22.27 -16.28
N PRO A 213 -47.05 22.85 -17.15
CA PRO A 213 -46.55 23.63 -18.30
C PRO A 213 -45.66 24.81 -17.92
N THR A 214 -45.72 25.27 -16.69
CA THR A 214 -45.06 26.52 -16.23
C THR A 214 -44.13 26.33 -15.06
N SER A 215 -44.13 25.18 -14.41
CA SER A 215 -43.39 24.97 -13.18
C SER A 215 -42.91 23.51 -13.04
N LEU A 216 -41.82 23.37 -12.26
CA LEU A 216 -41.21 22.08 -11.88
C LEU A 216 -41.09 22.04 -10.37
N GLN A 217 -41.57 20.96 -9.75
CA GLN A 217 -41.36 20.61 -8.35
C GLN A 217 -40.72 19.22 -8.28
N VAL A 218 -39.70 19.10 -7.44
CA VAL A 218 -39.02 17.82 -7.15
C VAL A 218 -38.80 17.74 -5.66
N SER A 219 -39.13 16.60 -5.07
CA SER A 219 -38.76 16.24 -3.70
C SER A 219 -38.10 14.86 -3.75
N ALA A 220 -36.95 14.72 -3.18
CA ALA A 220 -36.23 13.43 -3.15
C ALA A 220 -35.54 13.23 -1.80
N GLU A 221 -35.62 12.01 -1.30
CA GLU A 221 -34.94 11.57 -0.10
C GLU A 221 -34.24 10.26 -0.37
N ALA A 222 -33.03 10.07 0.16
CA ALA A 222 -32.26 8.86 0.01
C ALA A 222 -31.50 8.55 1.30
N ASN A 223 -31.53 7.29 1.72
CA ASN A 223 -30.91 6.80 2.92
C ASN A 223 -30.04 5.57 2.60
N ILE A 224 -28.90 5.46 3.26
CA ILE A 224 -28.02 4.31 3.21
C ILE A 224 -27.72 3.89 4.64
N ASP A 225 -28.25 2.75 5.05
CA ASP A 225 -27.97 2.19 6.36
C ASP A 225 -26.67 1.38 6.30
N GLU A 226 -25.81 1.49 7.31
CA GLU A 226 -24.57 0.75 7.46
C GLU A 226 -23.63 0.90 6.23
N LEU A 227 -23.50 2.11 5.68
CA LEU A 227 -22.61 2.34 4.54
C LEU A 227 -21.18 1.95 4.88
N THR A 228 -20.60 1.13 4.02
CA THR A 228 -19.17 0.80 4.02
C THR A 228 -18.58 1.11 2.64
N TYR A 229 -17.48 1.84 2.60
CA TYR A 229 -16.71 2.17 1.40
C TYR A 229 -15.34 1.50 1.46
N GLU A 230 -14.97 0.68 0.46
CA GLU A 230 -13.67 0.00 0.38
C GLU A 230 -13.24 -0.71 1.68
N ARG A 231 -14.16 -1.33 2.42
CA ARG A 231 -13.96 -1.97 3.74
C ARG A 231 -13.91 -1.01 4.93
N GLN A 232 -14.07 0.30 4.72
CA GLN A 232 -14.15 1.28 5.80
C GLN A 232 -15.62 1.54 6.13
N HIS A 233 -16.00 1.30 7.37
CA HIS A 233 -17.34 1.63 7.86
C HIS A 233 -17.50 3.15 7.94
N VAL A 234 -18.52 3.66 7.27
CA VAL A 234 -18.87 5.09 7.26
C VAL A 234 -19.94 5.37 8.30
N GLY A 235 -21.03 4.60 8.33
CA GLY A 235 -22.20 4.78 9.18
C GLY A 235 -23.49 4.95 8.36
N ASP A 236 -24.55 5.39 9.02
CA ASP A 236 -25.83 5.67 8.39
C ASP A 236 -25.82 7.07 7.76
N ILE A 237 -26.15 7.15 6.48
CA ILE A 237 -26.17 8.40 5.72
C ILE A 237 -27.58 8.63 5.17
N GLY A 238 -28.08 9.84 5.36
CA GLY A 238 -29.31 10.30 4.73
C GLY A 238 -29.09 11.62 3.99
N MET A 239 -29.84 11.82 2.92
CA MET A 239 -29.86 13.08 2.19
C MET A 239 -31.26 13.37 1.65
N GLY A 240 -31.66 14.63 1.69
CA GLY A 240 -32.91 15.07 1.08
C GLY A 240 -32.72 16.34 0.28
N ALA A 241 -33.53 16.49 -0.76
CA ALA A 241 -33.58 17.69 -1.57
C ALA A 241 -35.01 17.99 -2.01
N THR A 242 -35.44 19.24 -1.83
CA THR A 242 -36.75 19.71 -2.29
C THR A 242 -36.57 20.96 -3.15
N TRP A 243 -37.09 20.92 -4.37
CA TRP A 243 -37.12 22.01 -5.31
C TRP A 243 -38.56 22.42 -5.57
N LEU A 244 -38.93 23.66 -5.18
CA LEU A 244 -40.29 24.15 -5.27
C LEU A 244 -40.36 25.43 -6.14
N PRO A 245 -41.39 25.56 -6.99
CA PRO A 245 -41.64 26.80 -7.71
C PRO A 245 -42.19 27.85 -6.73
N GLY A 246 -41.75 29.10 -6.88
CA GLY A 246 -42.30 30.21 -6.15
C GLY A 246 -43.50 30.83 -6.86
N ASP A 247 -44.23 31.71 -6.16
CA ASP A 247 -45.50 32.31 -6.59
C ASP A 247 -45.39 33.15 -7.89
N LYS A 248 -44.22 33.60 -8.27
CA LYS A 248 -43.99 34.49 -9.42
C LYS A 248 -43.30 33.82 -10.63
N GLY A 249 -43.34 32.49 -10.75
CA GLY A 249 -42.87 31.76 -11.94
C GLY A 249 -41.38 31.87 -12.31
N ALA A 250 -40.70 32.90 -11.78
CA ALA A 250 -39.27 33.16 -11.99
C ALA A 250 -38.42 32.91 -10.73
N THR A 251 -39.05 32.37 -9.69
CA THR A 251 -38.39 32.05 -8.41
C THR A 251 -38.54 30.57 -8.12
N HIS A 252 -37.49 29.98 -7.61
CA HIS A 252 -37.48 28.60 -7.13
C HIS A 252 -36.84 28.52 -5.78
N TYR A 253 -37.37 27.67 -4.91
CA TYR A 253 -36.83 27.38 -3.60
C TYR A 253 -36.18 26.02 -3.58
N LEU A 254 -35.00 25.93 -2.98
CA LEU A 254 -34.25 24.71 -2.76
C LEU A 254 -34.04 24.51 -1.28
N ASN A 255 -34.44 23.37 -0.75
CA ASN A 255 -34.05 22.92 0.57
C ASN A 255 -33.32 21.60 0.45
N THR A 256 -32.16 21.47 1.08
CA THR A 256 -31.40 20.20 1.11
C THR A 256 -30.90 19.96 2.51
N TYR A 257 -30.80 18.70 2.86
CA TYR A 257 -30.13 18.28 4.08
C TYR A 257 -29.26 17.05 3.84
N PHE A 258 -28.27 16.91 4.69
CA PHE A 258 -27.46 15.71 4.83
C PHE A 258 -27.49 15.29 6.30
N SER A 259 -27.81 14.02 6.55
CA SER A 259 -27.84 13.43 7.87
C SER A 259 -26.78 12.36 8.03
N TYR A 260 -26.29 12.23 9.25
CA TYR A 260 -25.35 11.21 9.65
C TYR A 260 -25.82 10.61 10.99
N ASP A 261 -25.87 9.26 11.06
CA ASP A 261 -26.42 8.53 12.22
C ASP A 261 -27.78 9.12 12.68
N ASN A 262 -28.71 9.37 11.72
CA ASN A 262 -30.06 9.92 11.92
C ASN A 262 -30.11 11.33 12.52
N ARG A 263 -29.02 12.12 12.40
CA ARG A 263 -29.04 13.56 12.76
C ARG A 263 -28.68 14.37 11.53
N GLU A 264 -29.42 15.42 11.30
CA GLU A 264 -29.06 16.41 10.28
C GLU A 264 -27.78 17.12 10.73
N VAL A 265 -26.73 17.02 9.90
CA VAL A 265 -25.41 17.58 10.17
C VAL A 265 -25.03 18.66 9.17
N MET A 266 -25.80 18.79 8.07
CA MET A 266 -25.68 19.86 7.10
C MET A 266 -27.07 20.16 6.52
N THR A 267 -27.39 21.46 6.40
CA THR A 267 -28.56 21.93 5.68
C THR A 267 -28.17 22.99 4.66
N ALA A 268 -28.95 23.14 3.59
CA ALA A 268 -28.80 24.24 2.66
C ALA A 268 -30.15 24.68 2.14
N ASP A 269 -30.50 25.92 2.42
CA ASP A 269 -31.74 26.59 2.01
C ASP A 269 -31.42 27.62 0.94
N GLY A 270 -32.04 27.50 -0.22
CA GLY A 270 -31.70 28.29 -1.38
C GLY A 270 -32.90 28.90 -2.10
N ILE A 271 -32.66 30.03 -2.70
CA ILE A 271 -33.58 30.70 -3.60
C ILE A 271 -32.86 30.99 -4.93
N LEU A 272 -33.43 30.48 -6.00
CA LEU A 272 -33.01 30.81 -7.36
C LEU A 272 -34.04 31.73 -7.97
N THR A 273 -33.65 32.92 -8.42
CA THR A 273 -34.52 33.92 -9.02
C THR A 273 -33.96 34.39 -10.35
N GLN A 274 -34.79 34.42 -11.37
CA GLN A 274 -34.44 35.00 -12.65
C GLN A 274 -34.78 36.50 -12.66
N LYS A 275 -33.75 37.36 -12.68
CA LYS A 275 -33.90 38.83 -12.79
C LYS A 275 -33.24 39.32 -14.07
N ASN A 276 -34.03 40.04 -14.90
CA ASN A 276 -33.51 40.63 -16.17
C ASN A 276 -32.79 39.61 -17.08
N GLY A 277 -33.30 38.37 -17.14
CA GLY A 277 -32.73 37.30 -17.96
C GLY A 277 -31.43 36.71 -17.40
N LYS A 278 -31.06 37.01 -16.16
CA LYS A 278 -29.95 36.41 -15.43
C LYS A 278 -30.44 35.66 -14.23
N ASP A 279 -29.95 34.47 -14.03
CA ASP A 279 -30.23 33.67 -12.85
C ASP A 279 -29.36 34.13 -11.68
N THR A 280 -30.00 34.44 -10.56
CA THR A 280 -29.38 34.82 -9.29
C THR A 280 -29.70 33.79 -8.23
N LEU A 281 -28.68 33.45 -7.48
CA LEU A 281 -28.71 32.44 -6.41
C LEU A 281 -28.58 33.14 -5.06
N GLU A 282 -29.34 32.67 -4.05
CA GLU A 282 -29.16 32.99 -2.64
C GLU A 282 -29.31 31.66 -1.87
N VAL A 283 -28.22 31.16 -1.27
CA VAL A 283 -28.19 29.90 -0.52
C VAL A 283 -27.54 30.13 0.83
N THR A 284 -28.19 29.69 1.88
CA THR A 284 -27.66 29.64 3.24
C THR A 284 -27.38 28.15 3.56
N THR A 285 -26.14 27.83 3.87
CA THR A 285 -25.75 26.49 4.34
C THR A 285 -25.39 26.56 5.82
N SER A 286 -25.77 25.54 6.58
CA SER A 286 -25.39 25.36 7.98
C SER A 286 -24.73 23.99 8.15
N PHE A 287 -23.69 23.94 8.94
CA PHE A 287 -23.04 22.73 9.41
C PHE A 287 -23.20 22.66 10.92
N GLU A 288 -23.81 21.60 11.42
CA GLU A 288 -24.03 21.35 12.84
C GLU A 288 -23.44 20.01 13.25
N HIS A 289 -22.27 20.05 13.88
CA HIS A 289 -21.53 18.85 14.29
C HIS A 289 -21.34 17.86 13.14
N PHE A 290 -20.94 18.38 11.95
CA PHE A 290 -20.63 17.54 10.79
C PHE A 290 -19.39 16.69 11.09
N PRO A 291 -19.50 15.35 11.20
CA PRO A 291 -18.42 14.54 11.74
C PRO A 291 -17.28 14.33 10.73
N MET A 292 -16.12 14.83 11.06
CA MET A 292 -14.91 14.69 10.23
C MET A 292 -14.49 13.22 10.02
N LYS A 293 -14.96 12.31 10.88
CA LYS A 293 -14.68 10.86 10.74
C LYS A 293 -15.18 10.26 9.41
N ILE A 294 -16.17 10.87 8.76
CA ILE A 294 -16.66 10.45 7.43
C ILE A 294 -15.52 10.47 6.40
N ALA A 295 -14.61 11.44 6.51
CA ALA A 295 -13.45 11.55 5.61
C ALA A 295 -12.51 10.34 5.68
N ASN A 296 -12.50 9.59 6.78
CA ASN A 296 -11.62 8.43 6.98
C ASN A 296 -11.89 7.31 5.97
N ALA A 297 -13.12 7.20 5.49
CA ALA A 297 -13.49 6.19 4.49
C ALA A 297 -12.79 6.41 3.13
N PHE A 298 -12.41 7.65 2.84
CA PHE A 298 -11.80 8.04 1.57
C PHE A 298 -10.27 8.14 1.64
N VAL A 299 -9.67 7.87 2.81
CA VAL A 299 -8.22 7.89 2.99
C VAL A 299 -7.64 6.51 2.69
N PRO A 300 -6.74 6.38 1.71
CA PRO A 300 -6.11 5.10 1.39
C PRO A 300 -5.36 4.54 2.62
N ASP A 301 -5.50 3.23 2.84
CA ASP A 301 -4.77 2.44 3.86
C ASP A 301 -4.81 3.01 5.29
N GLN A 302 -5.80 3.87 5.58
CA GLN A 302 -5.90 4.54 6.88
C GLN A 302 -4.61 5.27 7.31
N MET A 303 -3.87 5.83 6.35
CA MET A 303 -2.63 6.55 6.61
C MET A 303 -2.83 7.72 7.58
N ILE A 304 -3.97 8.39 7.47
CA ILE A 304 -4.44 9.42 8.39
C ILE A 304 -5.87 9.13 8.82
N SER A 305 -6.21 9.54 10.04
CA SER A 305 -7.58 9.48 10.54
C SER A 305 -8.00 10.81 11.17
N PHE A 306 -9.22 11.24 10.83
CA PHE A 306 -9.83 12.46 11.31
C PHE A 306 -10.78 12.14 12.47
N THR A 307 -10.85 13.04 13.46
CA THR A 307 -11.85 13.05 14.53
C THR A 307 -12.32 14.47 14.78
N GLY A 308 -13.41 14.64 15.52
CA GLY A 308 -14.03 15.95 15.78
C GLY A 308 -15.04 16.33 14.71
N ASP A 309 -15.59 17.52 14.83
CA ASP A 309 -16.74 17.96 14.06
C ASP A 309 -16.49 19.31 13.36
N LEU A 310 -17.17 19.54 12.25
CA LEU A 310 -17.18 20.79 11.52
C LEU A 310 -18.48 21.52 11.84
N ASP A 311 -18.38 22.76 12.32
CA ASP A 311 -19.49 23.65 12.59
C ASP A 311 -19.39 24.94 11.78
N GLY A 312 -20.49 25.65 11.62
CA GLY A 312 -20.50 26.94 10.96
C GLY A 312 -21.53 27.08 9.85
N GLY A 313 -21.32 28.06 9.00
CA GLY A 313 -22.27 28.29 7.90
C GLY A 313 -21.72 29.19 6.82
N MET A 314 -22.35 29.12 5.66
CA MET A 314 -21.98 29.91 4.49
C MET A 314 -23.26 30.51 3.87
N TYR A 315 -23.14 31.75 3.45
CA TYR A 315 -24.14 32.42 2.61
C TYR A 315 -23.55 32.64 1.22
N ILE A 316 -24.16 32.01 0.22
CA ILE A 316 -23.78 32.04 -1.18
C ILE A 316 -24.82 32.85 -1.94
N TYR A 317 -24.40 33.89 -2.65
CA TYR A 317 -25.34 34.80 -3.31
C TYR A 317 -24.80 35.44 -4.57
N GLY A 318 -25.68 35.92 -5.43
CA GLY A 318 -25.36 36.65 -6.63
C GLY A 318 -25.63 35.87 -7.92
N PRO A 319 -25.05 36.30 -9.06
CA PRO A 319 -25.23 35.59 -10.33
C PRO A 319 -24.73 34.16 -10.27
N LEU A 320 -25.50 33.21 -10.82
CA LEU A 320 -25.15 31.78 -10.83
C LEU A 320 -23.78 31.52 -11.47
N GLU A 321 -23.39 32.32 -12.47
CA GLU A 321 -22.09 32.21 -13.13
C GLU A 321 -20.91 32.66 -12.25
N LYS A 322 -21.14 33.56 -11.30
CA LYS A 322 -20.12 34.12 -10.39
C LYS A 322 -20.70 34.39 -9.00
N PRO A 323 -21.01 33.34 -8.23
CA PRO A 323 -21.55 33.51 -6.89
C PRO A 323 -20.50 34.09 -5.94
N ARG A 324 -20.95 34.81 -4.96
CA ARG A 324 -20.16 35.28 -3.82
C ARG A 324 -20.47 34.45 -2.60
N MET A 325 -19.45 34.22 -1.80
CA MET A 325 -19.56 33.45 -0.56
C MET A 325 -19.07 34.25 0.63
N HIS A 326 -19.87 34.20 1.71
CA HIS A 326 -19.52 34.70 3.05
C HIS A 326 -19.87 33.65 4.06
N GLY A 327 -19.16 33.61 5.17
CA GLY A 327 -19.46 32.72 6.28
C GLY A 327 -18.28 32.47 7.18
N ASP A 328 -18.41 31.48 8.01
CA ASP A 328 -17.36 30.99 8.88
C ASP A 328 -17.48 29.49 9.07
N ILE A 329 -16.35 28.87 9.30
CA ILE A 329 -16.21 27.44 9.55
C ILE A 329 -15.36 27.25 10.80
N THR A 330 -15.86 26.48 11.75
CA THR A 330 -15.17 26.13 12.99
C THR A 330 -14.85 24.63 12.99
N LEU A 331 -13.63 24.28 13.37
CA LEU A 331 -13.19 22.91 13.55
C LEU A 331 -13.30 22.54 15.03
N ASP A 332 -14.47 22.07 15.47
CA ASP A 332 -14.69 21.72 16.87
C ASP A 332 -13.97 20.42 17.23
N SER A 333 -12.95 20.55 18.09
CA SER A 333 -12.15 19.43 18.60
C SER A 333 -11.57 18.55 17.47
N VAL A 334 -11.40 19.10 16.27
CA VAL A 334 -10.87 18.35 15.12
C VAL A 334 -9.41 18.00 15.34
N SER A 335 -9.10 16.74 15.13
CA SER A 335 -7.73 16.28 15.10
C SER A 335 -7.47 15.30 13.97
N VAL A 336 -6.21 15.24 13.55
CA VAL A 336 -5.68 14.30 12.56
C VAL A 336 -4.64 13.44 13.23
N TYR A 337 -4.80 12.12 13.15
CA TYR A 337 -3.80 11.15 13.56
C TYR A 337 -3.08 10.59 12.33
N ALA A 338 -1.78 10.82 12.24
CA ALA A 338 -0.91 10.27 11.19
C ALA A 338 -0.32 8.93 11.66
N ARG A 339 -0.82 7.81 11.12
CA ARG A 339 -0.47 6.46 11.60
C ARG A 339 1.02 6.17 11.47
N GLN A 340 1.62 6.45 10.32
CA GLN A 340 3.05 6.19 10.06
C GLN A 340 3.97 6.99 10.99
N ALA A 341 3.55 8.21 11.31
CA ALA A 341 4.26 9.08 12.24
C ALA A 341 3.90 8.81 13.71
N GLY A 342 2.82 8.05 13.98
CA GLY A 342 2.34 7.83 15.34
C GLY A 342 1.94 9.11 16.08
N ALA A 343 1.69 10.21 15.36
CA ALA A 343 1.50 11.55 15.89
C ALA A 343 0.08 12.06 15.65
N ARG A 344 -0.44 12.84 16.59
CA ARG A 344 -1.76 13.48 16.49
C ARG A 344 -1.59 15.00 16.47
N TYR A 345 -2.34 15.64 15.58
CA TYR A 345 -2.37 17.09 15.38
C TYR A 345 -3.77 17.60 15.64
N TRP A 346 -3.92 18.58 16.51
CA TRP A 346 -5.17 19.23 16.86
C TRP A 346 -5.28 20.59 16.18
N PHE A 347 -6.41 20.88 15.61
CA PHE A 347 -6.68 22.15 14.97
C PHE A 347 -7.31 23.15 15.97
N ASP A 348 -7.13 24.42 15.67
CA ASP A 348 -7.72 25.52 16.41
C ASP A 348 -9.25 25.52 16.28
N ASP A 349 -9.95 25.74 17.38
CA ASP A 349 -11.40 25.87 17.41
C ASP A 349 -11.90 27.27 17.01
N ARG A 350 -11.00 28.19 16.65
CA ARG A 350 -11.40 29.53 16.17
C ARG A 350 -11.97 29.46 14.76
N PRO A 351 -13.05 30.22 14.48
CA PRO A 351 -13.67 30.18 13.16
C PRO A 351 -12.73 30.72 12.08
N VAL A 352 -12.63 29.96 11.00
CA VAL A 352 -11.97 30.39 9.76
C VAL A 352 -13.01 31.14 8.92
N GLN A 353 -12.75 32.40 8.63
CA GLN A 353 -13.69 33.27 7.96
C GLN A 353 -13.67 33.09 6.44
N ILE A 354 -14.84 33.09 5.83
CA ILE A 354 -15.03 33.15 4.39
C ILE A 354 -15.57 34.54 4.05
N LYS A 355 -14.82 35.32 3.29
CA LYS A 355 -15.21 36.66 2.90
C LYS A 355 -14.90 36.91 1.43
N ASP A 356 -15.92 37.31 0.64
CA ASP A 356 -15.77 37.58 -0.80
C ASP A 356 -15.05 36.47 -1.56
N ASN A 357 -15.46 35.23 -1.38
CA ASN A 357 -14.84 34.04 -1.96
C ASN A 357 -13.36 33.80 -1.53
N GLN A 358 -12.98 34.30 -0.38
CA GLN A 358 -11.66 34.09 0.19
C GLN A 358 -11.78 33.43 1.55
N LEU A 359 -11.10 32.30 1.76
CA LEU A 359 -10.94 31.67 3.05
C LEU A 359 -9.77 32.36 3.77
N ILE A 360 -10.02 32.98 4.91
CA ILE A 360 -9.07 33.84 5.61
C ILE A 360 -8.58 33.12 6.89
N PHE A 361 -7.28 32.93 6.97
CA PHE A 361 -6.60 32.41 8.14
C PHE A 361 -5.95 33.58 8.90
N ASP A 362 -6.43 33.83 10.12
CA ASP A 362 -5.81 34.80 11.03
C ASP A 362 -5.24 34.07 12.24
N LYS A 363 -3.93 33.78 12.19
CA LYS A 363 -3.19 33.02 13.21
C LYS A 363 -3.86 31.68 13.52
N PHE A 364 -4.42 31.04 12.50
CA PHE A 364 -4.98 29.71 12.67
C PHE A 364 -3.92 28.76 13.16
N ALA A 365 -4.18 28.03 14.24
CA ALA A 365 -3.18 27.29 14.96
C ALA A 365 -3.38 25.77 14.82
N ILE A 366 -2.28 25.04 14.70
CA ILE A 366 -2.23 23.57 14.76
C ILE A 366 -1.33 23.19 15.91
N TYR A 367 -1.83 22.36 16.81
CA TYR A 367 -1.14 21.91 18.00
C TYR A 367 -0.77 20.44 17.92
N THR A 368 0.27 20.08 18.62
CA THR A 368 0.64 18.71 18.95
C THR A 368 0.58 18.54 20.47
N THR A 369 1.45 17.74 21.07
CA THR A 369 1.55 17.58 22.52
C THR A 369 2.06 18.81 23.25
N SER A 370 2.67 19.76 22.54
CA SER A 370 3.16 21.02 23.12
C SER A 370 2.14 22.16 22.99
N LYS A 371 2.31 23.20 23.81
CA LYS A 371 1.48 24.40 23.76
C LYS A 371 1.89 25.38 22.65
N ASN A 372 3.04 25.17 22.02
CA ASN A 372 3.54 26.04 20.95
C ASN A 372 2.86 25.64 19.64
N PRO A 373 2.12 26.54 19.01
CA PRO A 373 1.38 26.24 17.80
C PRO A 373 2.26 26.36 16.52
N PHE A 374 1.88 25.59 15.54
CA PHE A 374 2.14 25.89 14.15
C PHE A 374 1.03 26.83 13.67
N THR A 375 1.36 28.02 13.16
CA THR A 375 0.39 29.03 12.79
C THR A 375 0.34 29.27 11.29
N ILE A 376 -0.88 29.40 10.78
CA ILE A 376 -1.17 29.73 9.38
C ILE A 376 -1.81 31.12 9.34
N ASN A 377 -1.24 32.01 8.53
CA ASN A 377 -1.78 33.32 8.24
C ASN A 377 -1.90 33.52 6.75
N GLY A 378 -2.96 34.19 6.28
CA GLY A 378 -3.16 34.47 4.88
C GLY A 378 -4.50 34.04 4.37
N LYS A 379 -4.58 33.71 3.11
CA LYS A 379 -5.86 33.40 2.47
C LYS A 379 -5.74 32.39 1.34
N VAL A 380 -6.85 31.69 1.09
CA VAL A 380 -7.11 30.93 -0.13
C VAL A 380 -8.24 31.62 -0.89
N ASP A 381 -8.01 31.95 -2.15
CA ASP A 381 -8.89 32.75 -2.98
C ASP A 381 -9.60 31.87 -4.02
N PHE A 382 -10.92 31.76 -3.89
CA PHE A 382 -11.82 30.98 -4.75
C PHE A 382 -12.63 31.84 -5.72
N ARG A 383 -12.27 33.12 -5.93
CA ARG A 383 -12.97 33.97 -6.92
C ARG A 383 -12.93 33.43 -8.33
N ASN A 384 -11.91 32.63 -8.63
CA ASN A 384 -11.88 31.79 -9.80
C ASN A 384 -11.96 30.33 -9.33
N LEU A 385 -13.13 29.71 -9.43
CA LEU A 385 -13.37 28.33 -8.98
C LEU A 385 -12.62 27.28 -9.82
N GLU A 386 -12.31 27.59 -11.09
CA GLU A 386 -11.54 26.68 -11.94
C GLU A 386 -10.06 26.61 -11.53
N ARG A 387 -9.55 27.70 -10.94
CA ARG A 387 -8.16 27.79 -10.53
C ARG A 387 -7.98 28.62 -9.26
N PRO A 388 -8.37 28.07 -8.11
CA PRO A 388 -8.20 28.75 -6.81
C PRO A 388 -6.70 28.95 -6.50
N THR A 389 -6.38 30.00 -5.76
CA THR A 389 -5.01 30.37 -5.41
C THR A 389 -4.83 30.51 -3.90
N ALA A 390 -3.65 30.15 -3.40
CA ALA A 390 -3.24 30.36 -2.02
C ALA A 390 -2.17 31.43 -1.89
N ASP A 391 -2.21 32.23 -0.81
CA ASP A 391 -1.14 33.10 -0.32
C ASP A 391 -1.11 32.99 1.22
N LEU A 392 -0.27 32.08 1.69
CA LEU A 392 -0.19 31.67 3.09
C LEU A 392 1.22 31.91 3.65
N LYS A 393 1.28 32.37 4.88
CA LYS A 393 2.49 32.42 5.69
C LYS A 393 2.39 31.40 6.81
N LEU A 394 3.39 30.53 6.90
CA LEU A 394 3.51 29.47 7.89
C LEU A 394 4.58 29.85 8.89
N LEU A 395 4.26 29.83 10.18
CA LEU A 395 5.15 30.19 11.27
C LEU A 395 5.05 29.14 12.38
N ALA A 396 6.20 28.74 12.89
CA ALA A 396 6.31 27.89 14.06
C ALA A 396 7.55 28.29 14.87
N GLU A 397 7.43 28.35 16.19
CA GLU A 397 8.54 28.60 17.12
C GLU A 397 8.56 27.51 18.18
N ASN A 398 9.65 26.77 18.28
CA ASN A 398 9.81 25.61 19.14
C ASN A 398 8.59 24.67 19.09
N TYR A 399 8.14 24.42 17.87
CA TYR A 399 6.97 23.56 17.58
C TYR A 399 7.40 22.11 17.64
N THR A 400 6.62 21.29 18.32
CA THR A 400 6.81 19.84 18.32
C THR A 400 6.23 19.25 17.03
N LEU A 401 7.05 19.11 15.99
CA LEU A 401 6.62 18.56 14.71
C LEU A 401 6.24 17.08 14.81
N LEU A 402 6.96 16.33 15.64
CA LEU A 402 6.69 14.92 15.93
C LEU A 402 6.85 14.69 17.44
N ASP A 403 5.90 13.97 18.03
CA ASP A 403 5.99 13.38 19.37
C ASP A 403 5.32 12.01 19.31
N ALA A 404 6.07 11.01 18.85
CA ALA A 404 5.57 9.70 18.56
C ALA A 404 6.20 8.66 19.50
N PRO A 405 5.38 7.91 20.26
CA PRO A 405 5.87 6.79 21.05
C PRO A 405 6.33 5.65 20.12
N ARG A 406 7.26 4.88 20.60
CA ARG A 406 7.73 3.68 19.91
C ARG A 406 6.65 2.62 19.88
N THR A 407 6.23 2.15 18.69
CA THR A 407 5.36 1.00 18.46
C THR A 407 6.07 -0.05 17.59
N ARG A 408 5.45 -1.22 17.39
CA ARG A 408 6.01 -2.25 16.49
C ARG A 408 5.94 -1.84 15.00
N GLU A 409 4.99 -0.99 14.67
CA GLU A 409 4.71 -0.56 13.30
C GLU A 409 5.33 0.82 12.96
N SER A 410 5.96 1.48 13.94
CA SER A 410 6.54 2.80 13.72
C SER A 410 7.76 2.72 12.81
N LEU A 411 7.72 3.43 11.69
CA LEU A 411 8.90 3.69 10.84
C LEU A 411 9.74 4.83 11.40
N ILE A 412 9.10 5.76 12.12
CA ILE A 412 9.74 6.88 12.79
C ILE A 412 9.13 7.06 14.18
N TYR A 413 9.95 7.33 15.19
CA TYR A 413 9.51 7.61 16.55
C TYR A 413 10.48 8.53 17.27
N GLY A 414 10.04 9.15 18.38
CA GLY A 414 10.82 10.13 19.13
C GLY A 414 10.21 11.52 19.03
N LYS A 415 11.03 12.55 19.15
CA LYS A 415 10.58 13.95 19.15
C LYS A 415 11.36 14.79 18.17
N ILE A 416 10.64 15.60 17.39
CA ILE A 416 11.22 16.57 16.47
C ILE A 416 10.69 17.95 16.85
N PHE A 417 11.59 18.87 17.12
CA PHE A 417 11.28 20.27 17.42
C PHE A 417 11.83 21.17 16.34
N VAL A 418 10.99 22.08 15.86
CA VAL A 418 11.34 22.96 14.74
C VAL A 418 10.93 24.41 14.98
N ASP A 419 11.75 25.32 14.44
CA ASP A 419 11.29 26.66 14.04
C ASP A 419 11.05 26.65 12.52
N LEU A 420 9.95 27.22 12.08
CA LEU A 420 9.60 27.33 10.69
C LEU A 420 9.14 28.74 10.32
N ASN A 421 9.65 29.25 9.22
CA ASN A 421 9.13 30.46 8.59
C ASN A 421 9.09 30.22 7.09
N ALA A 422 7.89 29.99 6.55
CA ALA A 422 7.70 29.67 5.15
C ALA A 422 6.52 30.43 4.55
N THR A 423 6.51 30.55 3.24
CA THR A 423 5.40 31.10 2.46
C THR A 423 4.96 30.09 1.41
N VAL A 424 3.64 29.92 1.26
CA VAL A 424 3.02 29.07 0.26
C VAL A 424 2.20 29.94 -0.66
N ARG A 425 2.50 29.94 -1.95
CA ARG A 425 1.83 30.79 -2.94
C ARG A 425 1.55 30.06 -4.23
N GLY A 426 0.51 30.48 -4.92
CA GLY A 426 0.18 30.00 -6.26
C GLY A 426 -1.17 29.31 -6.36
N PRO A 427 -1.53 28.84 -7.55
CA PRO A 427 -2.70 27.99 -7.73
C PRO A 427 -2.60 26.71 -6.91
N LEU A 428 -3.75 26.18 -6.43
CA LEU A 428 -3.76 24.96 -5.60
C LEU A 428 -3.21 23.72 -6.33
N ASP A 429 -3.25 23.72 -7.66
CA ASP A 429 -2.69 22.69 -8.54
C ASP A 429 -1.19 22.88 -8.85
N ALA A 430 -0.59 24.03 -8.46
CA ALA A 430 0.80 24.39 -8.72
C ALA A 430 1.35 25.32 -7.63
N LEU A 431 1.32 24.88 -6.38
CA LEU A 431 1.78 25.64 -5.22
C LEU A 431 3.31 25.77 -5.21
N THR A 432 3.78 26.94 -4.80
CA THR A 432 5.20 27.16 -4.51
C THR A 432 5.40 27.42 -3.03
N MET A 433 6.27 26.64 -2.38
CA MET A 433 6.67 26.85 -0.99
C MET A 433 8.13 27.25 -0.88
N ARG A 434 8.40 28.33 -0.14
CA ARG A 434 9.75 28.84 0.09
C ARG A 434 9.88 29.22 1.56
N GLY A 435 10.99 28.83 2.18
CA GLY A 435 11.19 29.16 3.59
C GLY A 435 12.44 28.57 4.21
N ASN A 436 12.53 28.77 5.52
CA ASN A 436 13.60 28.26 6.37
C ASN A 436 12.99 27.40 7.47
N MET A 437 13.67 26.32 7.79
CA MET A 437 13.33 25.42 8.90
C MET A 437 14.59 25.19 9.74
N ASN A 438 14.50 25.35 11.06
CA ASN A 438 15.56 25.02 11.99
C ASN A 438 15.13 23.79 12.79
N LEU A 439 15.90 22.72 12.72
CA LEU A 439 15.82 21.60 13.65
C LEU A 439 16.51 21.99 14.95
N LEU A 440 15.78 21.97 16.05
CA LEU A 440 16.28 22.44 17.35
C LEU A 440 17.01 21.32 18.10
N GLY A 441 17.99 21.69 18.93
CA GLY A 441 18.90 20.77 19.60
C GLY A 441 18.25 19.79 20.60
N ASN A 442 16.98 20.00 20.99
CA ASN A 442 16.20 19.05 21.78
C ASN A 442 15.53 17.95 20.94
N THR A 443 15.77 17.92 19.65
CA THR A 443 15.31 16.86 18.73
C THR A 443 16.06 15.57 18.99
N ASP A 444 15.30 14.48 19.18
CA ASP A 444 15.79 13.11 19.36
C ASP A 444 14.82 12.16 18.64
N VAL A 445 15.23 11.72 17.47
CA VAL A 445 14.36 10.95 16.58
C VAL A 445 15.07 9.70 16.08
N THR A 446 14.32 8.61 16.02
CA THR A 446 14.76 7.33 15.48
C THR A 446 13.98 7.00 14.21
N TYR A 447 14.70 6.67 13.15
CA TYR A 447 14.17 6.10 11.91
C TYR A 447 14.49 4.61 11.84
N VAL A 448 13.49 3.78 11.49
CA VAL A 448 13.67 2.33 11.36
C VAL A 448 13.89 1.99 9.88
N LEU A 449 15.08 1.55 9.56
CA LEU A 449 15.42 1.08 8.21
C LEU A 449 14.94 -0.36 8.07
N THR A 450 13.90 -0.59 7.26
CA THR A 450 13.38 -1.94 6.97
C THR A 450 14.30 -2.71 6.02
N ASP A 451 14.98 -2.01 5.10
CA ASP A 451 15.90 -2.59 4.11
C ASP A 451 17.24 -1.83 4.13
N SER A 452 18.14 -2.24 5.03
CA SER A 452 19.45 -1.59 5.12
C SER A 452 20.49 -2.31 4.26
N PRO A 453 21.19 -1.62 3.34
CA PRO A 453 22.32 -2.19 2.61
C PRO A 453 23.51 -2.55 3.53
N LEU A 454 23.47 -2.11 4.79
CA LEU A 454 24.48 -2.40 5.81
C LEU A 454 24.25 -3.73 6.54
N THR A 455 23.10 -4.39 6.36
CA THR A 455 22.81 -5.69 6.95
C THR A 455 23.06 -6.81 5.94
N VAL A 456 24.13 -7.53 6.12
CA VAL A 456 24.51 -8.68 5.26
C VAL A 456 23.57 -9.88 5.45
N GLU A 457 22.89 -9.97 6.58
CA GLU A 457 21.98 -11.08 6.92
C GLU A 457 20.63 -11.01 6.17
N ASP A 458 20.14 -9.82 5.88
CA ASP A 458 18.83 -9.63 5.21
C ASP A 458 18.83 -9.97 3.72
N ARG A 459 19.99 -10.01 3.07
CA ARG A 459 20.08 -10.46 1.67
C ARG A 459 19.70 -11.93 1.46
N LEU A 460 19.67 -12.73 2.53
CA LEU A 460 19.27 -14.14 2.49
C LEU A 460 17.79 -14.35 2.84
N GLU A 461 17.17 -13.49 3.64
CA GLU A 461 15.72 -13.56 3.97
C GLU A 461 14.83 -13.00 2.87
N GLY A 462 15.24 -11.97 2.16
CA GLY A 462 14.49 -11.39 1.03
C GLY A 462 14.48 -12.24 -0.25
N LEU A 463 15.32 -13.29 -0.33
CA LEU A 463 15.37 -14.20 -1.49
C LEU A 463 14.31 -15.31 -1.46
N VAL A 464 13.51 -15.41 -0.40
CA VAL A 464 12.43 -16.38 -0.29
C VAL A 464 11.13 -15.67 0.03
N THR A 465 10.57 -14.98 -0.94
CA THR A 465 9.17 -14.57 -0.89
C THR A 465 8.31 -15.80 -1.16
N PHE A 466 7.65 -16.32 -0.13
CA PHE A 466 6.64 -17.35 -0.28
C PHE A 466 5.39 -16.72 -0.90
N THR A 467 5.29 -16.70 -2.23
CA THR A 467 4.04 -16.42 -2.91
C THR A 467 3.11 -17.62 -2.77
N SER A 468 2.05 -17.46 -2.02
CA SER A 468 0.92 -18.37 -2.02
C SER A 468 0.24 -18.30 -3.40
N PHE A 469 0.13 -19.43 -4.11
CA PHE A 469 -0.53 -19.51 -5.43
C PHE A 469 -2.03 -19.16 -5.42
N ALA A 470 -2.60 -18.79 -4.28
CA ALA A 470 -3.98 -18.34 -4.16
C ALA A 470 -4.16 -16.83 -4.45
N ASP A 471 -3.08 -16.05 -4.48
CA ASP A 471 -3.11 -14.58 -4.63
C ASP A 471 -2.36 -14.07 -5.87
N THR A 472 -2.38 -14.80 -6.98
CA THR A 472 -1.82 -14.32 -8.26
C THR A 472 -2.64 -13.23 -8.95
N ALA A 473 -3.57 -12.58 -8.25
CA ALA A 473 -4.34 -11.46 -8.78
C ALA A 473 -3.82 -10.06 -8.37
N SER A 474 -2.74 -9.96 -7.60
CA SER A 474 -2.17 -8.66 -7.21
C SER A 474 -0.69 -8.75 -6.84
N VAL A 475 0.15 -9.02 -7.84
CA VAL A 475 1.56 -8.61 -7.76
C VAL A 475 1.70 -7.34 -8.59
N GLY A 476 1.06 -6.27 -8.14
CA GLY A 476 1.64 -4.96 -8.25
C GLY A 476 2.68 -4.90 -7.13
N THR A 477 3.89 -4.54 -7.46
CA THR A 477 4.83 -4.01 -6.48
C THR A 477 4.08 -2.89 -5.77
N ASP A 478 3.59 -3.16 -4.55
CA ASP A 478 3.17 -2.12 -3.61
C ASP A 478 4.43 -1.37 -3.15
N GLU A 479 5.01 -0.59 -4.05
CA GLU A 479 5.65 0.63 -3.62
C GLU A 479 4.53 1.42 -2.92
N ALA A 480 4.62 1.53 -1.60
CA ALA A 480 3.73 2.40 -0.83
C ALA A 480 3.64 3.72 -1.59
N PRO A 481 2.42 4.19 -1.95
CA PRO A 481 2.29 5.39 -2.76
C PRO A 481 3.02 6.49 -2.03
N ALA A 482 4.12 6.96 -2.61
CA ALA A 482 4.82 8.13 -2.12
C ALA A 482 3.75 9.22 -1.99
N MET A 483 3.61 9.83 -0.80
CA MET A 483 2.69 10.97 -0.62
C MET A 483 3.14 12.07 -1.58
N SER A 484 2.61 12.05 -2.79
CA SER A 484 2.81 13.13 -3.74
C SER A 484 1.96 14.30 -3.25
N LEU A 485 2.61 15.35 -2.82
CA LEU A 485 1.99 16.66 -2.56
C LEU A 485 1.61 17.33 -3.91
N GLY A 486 1.03 16.60 -4.81
CA GLY A 486 0.70 16.84 -6.20
C GLY A 486 0.87 18.30 -6.65
N GLY A 487 1.80 18.55 -7.58
CA GLY A 487 1.99 19.85 -8.20
C GLY A 487 2.74 20.91 -7.36
N MET A 488 3.20 20.58 -6.13
CA MET A 488 3.92 21.54 -5.28
C MET A 488 5.41 21.64 -5.65
N ASP A 489 5.92 22.84 -5.81
CA ASP A 489 7.35 23.17 -5.92
C ASP A 489 7.81 23.76 -4.57
N MET A 490 8.69 23.05 -3.86
CA MET A 490 9.19 23.48 -2.54
C MET A 490 10.71 23.65 -2.55
N ILE A 491 11.18 24.77 -2.01
CA ILE A 491 12.60 25.00 -1.68
C ILE A 491 12.67 25.46 -0.23
N MET A 492 13.39 24.68 0.59
CA MET A 492 13.57 24.94 2.01
C MET A 492 15.05 24.95 2.36
N SER A 493 15.49 25.98 3.07
CA SER A 493 16.78 25.96 3.76
C SER A 493 16.56 25.34 5.14
N VAL A 494 17.28 24.27 5.43
CA VAL A 494 17.17 23.51 6.69
C VAL A 494 18.45 23.66 7.48
N HIS A 495 18.37 24.32 8.63
CA HIS A 495 19.46 24.40 9.60
C HIS A 495 19.24 23.34 10.68
N ILE A 496 20.25 22.53 10.97
CA ILE A 496 20.25 21.51 12.01
C ILE A 496 21.19 21.94 13.13
N ASP A 497 20.65 22.11 14.34
CA ASP A 497 21.45 22.43 15.53
C ASP A 497 22.42 21.29 15.88
N ASN A 498 23.61 21.63 16.41
CA ASN A 498 24.67 20.68 16.72
C ASN A 498 24.31 19.64 17.81
N ALA A 499 23.28 19.88 18.60
CA ALA A 499 22.81 18.98 19.65
C ALA A 499 21.68 18.05 19.19
N VAL A 500 21.30 18.11 17.93
CA VAL A 500 20.27 17.21 17.33
C VAL A 500 20.80 15.78 17.31
N ARG A 501 19.98 14.85 17.81
CA ARG A 501 20.26 13.40 17.77
C ARG A 501 19.37 12.71 16.76
N LEU A 502 20.03 12.07 15.80
CA LEU A 502 19.38 11.27 14.76
C LEU A 502 19.84 9.82 14.92
N ARG A 503 18.91 8.93 15.11
CA ARG A 503 19.19 7.50 15.22
C ARG A 503 18.57 6.74 14.04
N ALA A 504 19.32 5.80 13.48
CA ALA A 504 18.84 4.83 12.51
C ALA A 504 18.95 3.43 13.10
N ASP A 505 17.83 2.75 13.29
CA ASP A 505 17.80 1.34 13.64
C ASP A 505 18.06 0.51 12.37
N LEU A 506 19.13 -0.30 12.36
CA LEU A 506 19.61 -1.04 11.19
C LEU A 506 19.14 -2.50 11.16
N SER A 507 18.42 -2.93 12.19
CA SER A 507 17.89 -4.29 12.29
C SER A 507 16.50 -4.29 12.93
N PRO A 508 15.61 -5.24 12.54
CA PRO A 508 14.26 -5.33 13.10
C PRO A 508 14.23 -5.53 14.63
N ASP A 509 15.22 -6.23 15.19
CA ASP A 509 15.42 -6.41 16.64
C ASP A 509 16.06 -5.19 17.32
N ARG A 510 16.52 -4.19 16.49
CA ARG A 510 17.14 -2.94 16.93
C ARG A 510 18.42 -3.12 17.76
N SER A 511 19.03 -4.28 17.68
CA SER A 511 20.33 -4.53 18.29
C SER A 511 21.46 -3.79 17.58
N LYS A 512 21.27 -3.50 16.28
CA LYS A 512 22.19 -2.77 15.42
C LYS A 512 21.61 -1.39 15.11
N PHE A 513 22.34 -0.35 15.41
CA PHE A 513 21.89 1.03 15.17
C PHE A 513 23.08 1.98 15.00
N ILE A 514 22.80 3.10 14.38
CA ILE A 514 23.71 4.27 14.33
C ILE A 514 22.96 5.44 14.94
N GLU A 515 23.55 6.04 15.95
CA GLU A 515 23.07 7.28 16.58
C GLU A 515 24.10 8.38 16.30
N LEU A 516 23.63 9.47 15.70
CA LEU A 516 24.43 10.58 15.24
C LEU A 516 24.04 11.84 16.03
N GLU A 517 25.01 12.54 16.56
CA GLU A 517 24.85 13.86 17.16
C GLU A 517 25.67 14.87 16.35
N GLY A 518 25.03 15.95 15.91
CA GLY A 518 25.70 16.93 15.07
C GLY A 518 24.71 17.90 14.42
N GLY A 519 25.23 18.75 13.54
CA GLY A 519 24.49 19.80 12.89
C GLY A 519 25.01 20.17 11.51
N GLY A 520 24.31 21.07 10.85
CA GLY A 520 24.71 21.56 9.54
C GLY A 520 23.59 22.28 8.79
N ASP A 521 23.95 22.73 7.60
CA ASP A 521 23.05 23.46 6.72
C ASP A 521 22.75 22.63 5.46
N LEU A 522 21.47 22.39 5.22
CA LEU A 522 20.98 21.62 4.09
C LEU A 522 20.00 22.47 3.27
N ASN A 523 19.96 22.23 1.98
CA ASN A 523 18.93 22.76 1.11
C ASN A 523 18.11 21.59 0.55
N MET A 524 16.80 21.64 0.79
CA MET A 524 15.83 20.65 0.35
C MET A 524 15.00 21.24 -0.78
N GLN A 525 14.89 20.51 -1.86
CA GLN A 525 14.00 20.82 -2.98
C GLN A 525 13.06 19.65 -3.22
N TYR A 526 11.78 19.94 -3.37
CA TYR A 526 10.75 19.01 -3.81
C TYR A 526 10.13 19.54 -5.10
N THR A 527 10.11 18.72 -6.13
CA THR A 527 9.59 19.11 -7.46
C THR A 527 8.11 18.75 -7.60
N PRO A 528 7.37 19.39 -8.55
CA PRO A 528 5.98 19.04 -8.84
C PRO A 528 5.78 17.57 -9.30
N GLN A 529 6.84 16.91 -9.76
CA GLN A 529 6.85 15.51 -10.16
C GLN A 529 6.97 14.54 -8.98
N GLY A 530 7.28 15.08 -7.78
CA GLY A 530 7.45 14.28 -6.57
C GLY A 530 8.91 13.96 -6.22
N ASP A 531 9.88 14.46 -7.02
CA ASP A 531 11.29 14.22 -6.76
C ASP A 531 11.79 15.06 -5.58
N ILE A 532 12.51 14.43 -4.65
CA ILE A 532 13.18 15.10 -3.54
C ILE A 532 14.67 15.19 -3.83
N SER A 533 15.22 16.38 -3.72
CA SER A 533 16.66 16.63 -3.79
C SER A 533 17.14 17.28 -2.49
N LEU A 534 18.20 16.73 -1.91
CA LEU A 534 18.84 17.24 -0.72
C LEU A 534 20.30 17.57 -1.01
N THR A 535 20.76 18.77 -0.65
CA THR A 535 22.15 19.18 -0.81
C THR A 535 22.66 19.84 0.45
N GLY A 536 23.93 19.58 0.81
CA GLY A 536 24.55 20.14 1.98
C GLY A 536 25.25 19.11 2.84
N ARG A 537 25.77 19.55 3.98
CA ARG A 537 26.58 18.72 4.87
C ARG A 537 26.02 18.71 6.28
N TYR A 538 25.95 17.51 6.85
CA TYR A 538 25.72 17.28 8.26
C TYR A 538 27.04 16.84 8.92
N THR A 539 27.58 17.66 9.81
CA THR A 539 28.84 17.41 10.51
C THR A 539 28.55 16.86 11.89
N LEU A 540 29.23 15.79 12.25
CA LEU A 540 29.04 15.10 13.52
C LEU A 540 29.94 15.68 14.61
N SER A 541 29.33 15.97 15.74
CA SER A 541 30.03 16.28 17.01
C SER A 541 30.35 14.98 17.77
N GLY A 542 29.57 13.91 17.56
CA GLY A 542 29.70 12.60 18.17
C GLY A 542 28.65 11.63 17.75
N GLY A 543 28.47 10.55 18.50
CA GLY A 543 27.48 9.53 18.29
C GLY A 543 27.96 8.14 18.66
N ILE A 544 27.07 7.18 18.52
CA ILE A 544 27.34 5.76 18.84
C ILE A 544 26.90 4.91 17.65
N MET A 545 27.76 4.01 17.22
CA MET A 545 27.44 2.98 16.24
C MET A 545 27.51 1.60 16.91
N LYS A 546 26.38 0.92 17.04
CA LYS A 546 26.34 -0.46 17.52
C LYS A 546 26.08 -1.38 16.34
N TYR A 547 27.09 -2.14 15.99
CA TYR A 547 27.11 -2.87 14.73
C TYR A 547 27.84 -4.22 14.84
N SER A 548 27.43 -5.21 14.07
CA SER A 548 28.12 -6.48 13.92
C SER A 548 28.42 -6.74 12.45
N LEU A 549 29.58 -7.26 12.17
CA LEU A 549 29.95 -7.81 10.87
C LEU A 549 29.94 -9.34 10.96
N PRO A 550 29.92 -10.09 9.82
CA PRO A 550 29.87 -11.55 9.86
C PRO A 550 30.94 -12.23 10.72
N ILE A 551 32.07 -11.55 10.96
CA ILE A 551 33.20 -12.06 11.75
C ILE A 551 33.37 -11.31 13.06
N ILE A 552 32.89 -10.05 13.12
CA ILE A 552 33.05 -9.19 14.28
C ILE A 552 31.75 -9.28 15.08
N PRO A 553 31.79 -9.76 16.35
CA PRO A 553 30.60 -9.78 17.19
C PRO A 553 30.05 -8.36 17.39
N LEU A 554 28.82 -8.27 17.88
CA LEU A 554 28.18 -6.98 18.15
C LEU A 554 29.09 -6.10 19.02
N LYS A 555 29.54 -4.97 18.46
CA LYS A 555 30.46 -4.02 19.07
C LYS A 555 29.85 -2.62 19.09
N GLU A 556 30.30 -1.81 20.05
CA GLU A 556 29.86 -0.42 20.22
C GLU A 556 31.05 0.52 19.93
N PHE A 557 30.93 1.29 18.88
CA PHE A 557 31.92 2.27 18.46
C PHE A 557 31.46 3.68 18.78
N GLN A 558 32.35 4.50 19.26
CA GLN A 558 32.14 5.96 19.45
C GLN A 558 32.48 6.67 18.15
N ILE A 559 31.55 7.45 17.61
CA ILE A 559 31.74 8.21 16.38
C ILE A 559 32.64 9.41 16.67
N ASN A 560 33.69 9.56 15.89
CA ASN A 560 34.68 10.61 16.08
C ASN A 560 34.14 11.97 15.60
N ASN A 561 34.44 13.02 16.35
CA ASN A 561 34.15 14.38 15.95
C ASN A 561 34.81 14.71 14.60
N GLY A 562 34.12 15.50 13.76
CA GLY A 562 34.58 15.85 12.41
C GLY A 562 34.23 14.83 11.34
N SER A 563 33.56 13.70 11.70
CA SER A 563 32.84 12.86 10.76
C SER A 563 31.72 13.64 10.11
N TYR A 564 31.36 13.31 8.86
CA TYR A 564 30.25 14.01 8.17
C TYR A 564 29.52 13.14 7.16
N VAL A 565 28.29 13.57 6.86
CA VAL A 565 27.43 13.04 5.78
C VAL A 565 27.17 14.19 4.81
N ASP A 566 27.38 13.97 3.51
CA ASP A 566 27.34 14.99 2.47
C ASP A 566 26.31 14.59 1.40
N TRP A 567 25.23 15.34 1.27
CA TRP A 567 24.19 15.12 0.25
C TRP A 567 24.46 15.95 -1.00
N ARG A 568 24.27 15.35 -2.16
CA ARG A 568 24.49 15.95 -3.49
C ARG A 568 23.35 15.76 -4.46
N GLY A 569 22.13 15.61 -3.94
CA GLY A 569 20.91 15.44 -4.68
C GLY A 569 20.01 14.35 -4.09
N ASP A 570 20.35 13.10 -4.24
CA ASP A 570 19.59 11.96 -3.74
C ASP A 570 19.63 11.90 -2.19
N PRO A 571 18.49 12.09 -1.49
CA PRO A 571 18.45 12.04 -0.04
C PRO A 571 18.74 10.64 0.53
N MET A 572 18.46 9.58 -0.23
CA MET A 572 18.65 8.19 0.19
C MET A 572 20.07 7.66 -0.07
N ASN A 573 20.90 8.44 -0.78
CA ASN A 573 22.25 8.00 -1.16
C ASN A 573 23.31 9.11 -0.93
N PRO A 574 23.54 9.53 0.34
CA PRO A 574 24.58 10.49 0.68
C PRO A 574 25.98 9.89 0.53
N THR A 575 26.97 10.78 0.47
CA THR A 575 28.38 10.42 0.60
C THR A 575 28.76 10.44 2.09
N LEU A 576 29.30 9.35 2.58
CA LEU A 576 29.70 9.14 3.97
C LEU A 576 31.19 9.43 4.14
N ASN A 577 31.56 10.03 5.24
CA ASN A 577 32.91 10.11 5.77
C ASN A 577 32.86 10.01 7.30
N LEU A 578 32.58 8.80 7.76
CA LEU A 578 32.37 8.49 9.16
C LEU A 578 33.60 7.74 9.68
N LYS A 579 34.09 8.14 10.84
CA LYS A 579 35.14 7.40 11.58
C LYS A 579 34.56 7.08 12.96
N ALA A 580 34.61 5.80 13.33
CA ALA A 580 34.12 5.34 14.62
C ALA A 580 35.20 4.49 15.29
N THR A 581 35.38 4.65 16.60
CA THR A 581 36.48 4.04 17.36
C THR A 581 35.95 3.27 18.55
N GLU A 582 36.44 2.05 18.76
CA GLU A 582 36.25 1.25 19.97
C GLU A 582 37.58 1.20 20.73
N ARG A 583 37.55 1.42 22.07
CA ARG A 583 38.69 1.24 22.93
C ARG A 583 38.73 -0.16 23.49
N MET A 584 39.78 -0.90 23.18
CA MET A 584 39.98 -2.28 23.62
C MET A 584 41.24 -2.42 24.46
N ARG A 585 41.25 -3.42 25.32
CA ARG A 585 42.45 -3.74 26.12
C ARG A 585 42.92 -5.13 25.73
N ALA A 586 44.18 -5.29 25.46
CA ALA A 586 44.77 -6.60 25.24
C ALA A 586 46.11 -6.75 25.93
N SER A 587 46.43 -7.98 26.26
CA SER A 587 47.71 -8.37 26.81
C SER A 587 48.76 -8.45 25.71
N VAL A 588 49.88 -7.80 25.87
CA VAL A 588 51.01 -7.81 24.95
C VAL A 588 52.20 -8.39 25.68
N ALA A 589 53.03 -9.21 25.03
CA ALA A 589 54.26 -9.75 25.63
C ALA A 589 55.28 -8.64 25.89
N ASP A 590 55.87 -8.65 27.04
CA ASP A 590 56.84 -7.66 27.48
C ASP A 590 58.25 -8.23 27.43
N GLY A 591 58.87 -8.23 26.23
CA GLY A 591 60.22 -8.69 25.98
C GLY A 591 60.47 -10.21 26.07
N ASP A 592 61.74 -10.61 26.08
CA ASP A 592 62.18 -12.03 26.09
C ASP A 592 61.96 -12.76 27.42
N ASP A 593 61.60 -12.04 28.51
CA ASP A 593 61.49 -12.58 29.87
C ASP A 593 60.11 -13.17 30.21
N GLY A 594 59.21 -13.30 29.27
CA GLY A 594 57.87 -13.95 29.47
C GLY A 594 56.85 -13.12 30.28
N GLY A 595 57.10 -11.85 30.55
CA GLY A 595 56.14 -10.92 31.12
C GLY A 595 55.06 -10.54 30.14
N SER A 596 53.87 -10.19 30.64
CA SER A 596 52.84 -9.60 29.82
C SER A 596 52.32 -8.32 30.44
N ARG A 597 52.06 -7.29 29.62
CA ARG A 597 51.49 -6.02 30.05
C ARG A 597 50.18 -5.75 29.31
N VAL A 598 49.29 -5.03 29.92
CA VAL A 598 48.01 -4.64 29.32
C VAL A 598 48.15 -3.31 28.61
N VAL A 599 47.82 -3.29 27.32
CA VAL A 599 47.87 -2.10 26.45
C VAL A 599 46.46 -1.70 26.03
N ASN A 600 46.21 -0.40 26.00
CA ASN A 600 44.98 0.16 25.45
C ASN A 600 45.13 0.37 23.95
N PHE A 601 44.23 -0.19 23.19
CA PHE A 601 44.17 -0.02 21.73
C PHE A 601 42.93 0.80 21.35
N ASN A 602 43.07 1.68 20.38
CA ASN A 602 41.97 2.34 19.69
C ASN A 602 41.81 1.63 18.33
N VAL A 603 40.75 0.86 18.20
CA VAL A 603 40.43 0.18 16.95
C VAL A 603 39.34 0.99 16.25
N SER A 604 39.61 1.48 15.06
CA SER A 604 38.72 2.34 14.31
C SER A 604 38.22 1.72 13.01
N ILE A 605 36.96 2.05 12.66
CA ILE A 605 36.33 1.77 11.37
C ILE A 605 36.06 3.12 10.71
N ALA A 606 36.58 3.32 9.50
CA ALA A 606 36.19 4.44 8.67
C ALA A 606 35.25 3.93 7.56
N ILE A 607 34.11 4.58 7.44
CA ILE A 607 33.10 4.32 6.40
C ILE A 607 33.14 5.50 5.44
N LYS A 608 33.53 5.25 4.20
CA LYS A 608 33.67 6.26 3.16
C LYS A 608 32.81 5.94 1.95
N ASN A 609 32.71 6.88 1.02
CA ASN A 609 31.99 6.80 -0.24
C ASN A 609 30.45 6.86 -0.07
N ARG A 610 29.72 6.54 -1.12
CA ARG A 610 28.27 6.61 -1.15
C ARG A 610 27.65 5.48 -0.33
N LEU A 611 26.46 5.73 0.21
CA LEU A 611 25.75 4.75 1.04
C LEU A 611 25.41 3.44 0.29
N ASP A 612 25.19 3.50 -1.02
CA ASP A 612 24.93 2.33 -1.87
C ASP A 612 26.16 1.46 -2.13
N ALA A 613 27.36 2.05 -2.01
CA ALA A 613 28.64 1.37 -2.20
C ALA A 613 29.68 1.86 -1.16
N PRO A 614 29.46 1.57 0.15
CA PRO A 614 30.35 2.04 1.20
C PRO A 614 31.67 1.27 1.19
N GLU A 615 32.75 2.00 1.43
CA GLU A 615 34.08 1.45 1.65
C GLU A 615 34.37 1.42 3.16
N LEU A 616 34.73 0.26 3.69
CA LEU A 616 35.10 0.04 5.08
C LEU A 616 36.61 -0.07 5.21
N ILE A 617 37.21 0.82 5.98
CA ILE A 617 38.65 0.84 6.25
C ILE A 617 38.83 0.64 7.76
N PHE A 618 39.56 -0.40 8.13
CA PHE A 618 39.90 -0.69 9.53
C PHE A 618 41.31 -0.21 9.84
N ASP A 619 41.51 0.35 11.04
CA ASP A 619 42.79 0.81 11.51
C ASP A 619 42.91 0.61 13.05
N ILE A 620 44.12 0.46 13.53
CA ILE A 620 44.44 0.23 14.93
C ILE A 620 45.60 1.11 15.36
N THR A 621 45.48 1.71 16.54
CA THR A 621 46.54 2.54 17.18
C THR A 621 46.63 2.22 18.66
N ALA A 622 47.80 2.47 19.25
CA ALA A 622 48.06 2.29 20.68
C ALA A 622 48.63 3.56 21.30
N PRO A 623 47.86 4.67 21.42
CA PRO A 623 48.38 5.99 21.74
C PRO A 623 49.03 6.08 23.12
N ASP A 624 48.66 5.16 24.03
CA ASP A 624 49.21 5.15 25.42
C ASP A 624 50.50 4.32 25.52
N ASP A 625 50.96 3.65 24.45
CA ASP A 625 52.17 2.80 24.44
C ASP A 625 53.04 3.08 23.19
N ALA A 626 54.06 3.88 23.39
CA ALA A 626 54.93 4.32 22.30
C ALA A 626 55.65 3.16 21.57
N THR A 627 55.94 2.02 22.23
CA THR A 627 56.61 0.87 21.63
C THR A 627 55.65 0.20 20.64
N ILE A 628 54.43 -0.08 21.06
CA ILE A 628 53.44 -0.74 20.21
C ILE A 628 52.94 0.22 19.11
N GLU A 629 52.82 1.50 19.42
CA GLU A 629 52.42 2.53 18.42
C GLU A 629 53.46 2.60 17.28
N ASN A 630 54.77 2.59 17.61
CA ASN A 630 55.82 2.58 16.60
C ASN A 630 55.81 1.30 15.78
N GLU A 631 55.53 0.14 16.41
CA GLU A 631 55.40 -1.13 15.71
C GLU A 631 54.22 -1.07 14.72
N LEU A 632 53.04 -0.59 15.16
CA LEU A 632 51.87 -0.44 14.30
C LEU A 632 52.13 0.55 13.16
N GLN A 633 52.84 1.66 13.41
CA GLN A 633 53.17 2.63 12.36
C GLN A 633 54.15 2.09 11.34
N ALA A 634 55.03 1.15 11.73
CA ALA A 634 55.93 0.47 10.82
C ALA A 634 55.21 -0.55 9.90
N MET A 635 54.03 -1.00 10.29
CA MET A 635 53.18 -1.89 9.50
C MET A 635 52.53 -1.18 8.31
N GLY A 636 52.33 -1.85 7.19
CA GLY A 636 51.54 -1.37 6.07
C GLY A 636 50.05 -1.20 6.45
N ALA A 637 49.34 -0.37 5.72
CA ALA A 637 47.91 -0.12 5.99
C ALA A 637 47.05 -1.41 5.96
N GLU A 638 47.39 -2.35 5.06
CA GLU A 638 46.69 -3.63 4.97
C GLU A 638 46.91 -4.51 6.20
N GLU A 639 48.17 -4.51 6.71
CA GLU A 639 48.53 -5.29 7.89
C GLU A 639 47.92 -4.72 9.16
N ARG A 640 47.91 -3.39 9.34
CA ARG A 640 47.16 -2.74 10.41
C ARG A 640 45.63 -3.04 10.33
N SER A 641 45.09 -3.07 9.12
CA SER A 641 43.70 -3.43 8.95
C SER A 641 43.40 -4.86 9.37
N LYS A 642 44.27 -5.81 9.05
CA LYS A 642 44.17 -7.20 9.52
C LYS A 642 44.25 -7.32 11.04
N GLN A 643 45.19 -6.57 11.67
CA GLN A 643 45.31 -6.49 13.13
C GLN A 643 44.06 -5.90 13.79
N ALA A 644 43.51 -4.83 13.22
CA ALA A 644 42.26 -4.21 13.69
C ALA A 644 41.09 -5.18 13.66
N ILE A 645 40.90 -5.90 12.53
CA ILE A 645 39.83 -6.89 12.37
C ILE A 645 40.02 -8.05 13.36
N ALA A 646 41.25 -8.57 13.49
CA ALA A 646 41.54 -9.64 14.42
C ALA A 646 41.26 -9.23 15.88
N MET A 647 41.64 -8.01 16.23
CA MET A 647 41.40 -7.44 17.56
C MET A 647 39.88 -7.28 17.84
N LEU A 648 39.09 -6.79 16.90
CA LEU A 648 37.65 -6.69 17.02
C LEU A 648 36.97 -8.05 17.14
N ALA A 649 37.45 -9.05 16.40
CA ALA A 649 36.87 -10.39 16.39
C ALA A 649 37.23 -11.21 17.64
N THR A 650 38.49 -11.15 18.09
CA THR A 650 39.01 -12.04 19.14
C THR A 650 39.33 -11.36 20.44
N GLY A 651 39.49 -10.02 20.46
CA GLY A 651 39.98 -9.25 21.61
C GLY A 651 41.48 -9.41 21.86
N VAL A 652 42.24 -10.01 20.94
CA VAL A 652 43.66 -10.32 21.14
C VAL A 652 44.52 -9.53 20.14
N TYR A 653 45.58 -8.90 20.60
CA TYR A 653 46.63 -8.33 19.76
C TYR A 653 47.58 -9.44 19.27
N MET A 654 47.74 -9.58 17.98
CA MET A 654 48.58 -10.61 17.37
C MET A 654 50.01 -10.08 17.20
N ASN A 655 50.85 -10.30 18.14
CA ASN A 655 52.29 -9.99 17.98
C ASN A 655 53.06 -11.21 17.48
N SER A 656 53.92 -11.02 16.50
CA SER A 656 54.80 -12.07 15.92
C SER A 656 55.84 -12.65 16.90
N GLY A 657 55.89 -12.17 18.16
CA GLY A 657 56.90 -12.53 19.13
C GLY A 657 56.53 -13.58 20.18
N VAL A 658 55.29 -14.03 20.29
CA VAL A 658 54.89 -14.99 21.33
C VAL A 658 55.17 -16.41 20.95
N LYS A 659 56.33 -16.88 21.31
CA LYS A 659 56.66 -18.33 21.37
C LYS A 659 56.05 -18.90 22.67
N GLY A 660 54.86 -19.45 22.59
CA GLY A 660 54.37 -20.32 23.68
C GLY A 660 52.98 -20.04 24.13
N GLY A 661 52.05 -20.93 23.77
CA GLY A 661 50.88 -21.28 24.55
C GLY A 661 49.62 -20.39 24.29
N GLY A 662 48.77 -20.77 23.42
CA GLY A 662 47.39 -20.33 23.35
C GLY A 662 47.06 -19.48 22.09
N LEU A 663 46.21 -19.97 21.25
CA LEU A 663 45.63 -19.39 20.04
C LEU A 663 46.69 -18.93 19.00
N SER A 664 47.06 -19.83 18.13
CA SER A 664 48.00 -19.55 17.01
C SER A 664 47.32 -18.51 16.07
N MET A 665 48.17 -17.61 15.53
CA MET A 665 47.76 -16.66 14.48
C MET A 665 47.02 -17.37 13.33
N GLY A 666 47.30 -18.70 13.14
CA GLY A 666 46.57 -19.55 12.20
C GLY A 666 45.09 -19.63 12.41
N SER A 667 44.59 -19.85 13.64
CA SER A 667 43.17 -20.13 13.86
C SER A 667 42.30 -18.89 13.70
N ALA A 668 42.77 -17.73 14.18
CA ALA A 668 42.02 -16.48 14.03
C ALA A 668 42.11 -15.91 12.60
N LEU A 669 43.29 -16.00 11.96
CA LEU A 669 43.46 -15.64 10.53
C LEU A 669 42.66 -16.58 9.61
N ASN A 670 42.62 -17.84 9.97
CA ASN A 670 41.90 -18.88 9.22
C ASN A 670 40.40 -18.66 9.23
N SER A 671 39.80 -18.21 10.36
CA SER A 671 38.39 -17.88 10.42
C SER A 671 38.05 -16.62 9.57
N VAL A 672 38.95 -15.64 9.48
CA VAL A 672 38.79 -14.43 8.66
C VAL A 672 38.95 -14.75 7.17
N ILE A 673 39.97 -15.52 6.81
CA ILE A 673 40.22 -15.98 5.43
C ILE A 673 39.06 -16.86 4.96
N GLN A 674 38.57 -17.75 5.81
CA GLN A 674 37.42 -18.60 5.58
C GLN A 674 36.16 -17.80 5.26
N SER A 675 35.86 -16.74 6.03
CA SER A 675 34.68 -15.94 5.79
C SER A 675 34.77 -15.13 4.51
N GLN A 676 35.97 -14.62 4.17
CA GLN A 676 36.21 -13.91 2.92
C GLN A 676 36.12 -14.86 1.71
N ILE A 677 36.68 -16.06 1.81
CA ILE A 677 36.55 -17.09 0.77
C ILE A 677 35.07 -17.49 0.62
N ASN A 678 34.35 -17.68 1.72
CA ASN A 678 32.95 -18.03 1.68
C ASN A 678 32.09 -16.89 1.10
N SER A 679 32.42 -15.62 1.34
CA SER A 679 31.75 -14.46 0.75
C SER A 679 32.01 -14.34 -0.74
N LEU A 680 33.27 -14.51 -1.19
CA LEU A 680 33.65 -14.49 -2.60
C LEU A 680 33.10 -15.70 -3.36
N ALA A 681 33.16 -16.89 -2.77
CA ALA A 681 32.56 -18.09 -3.33
C ALA A 681 31.02 -17.96 -3.39
N GLY A 682 30.39 -17.40 -2.37
CA GLY A 682 28.96 -17.13 -2.36
C GLY A 682 28.51 -16.29 -3.56
N SER A 683 29.22 -15.23 -3.88
CA SER A 683 28.91 -14.36 -5.03
C SER A 683 29.13 -15.04 -6.38
N ALA A 684 30.16 -15.87 -6.51
CA ALA A 684 30.49 -16.58 -7.75
C ALA A 684 29.53 -17.74 -8.05
N PHE A 685 29.03 -18.43 -7.04
CA PHE A 685 28.11 -19.56 -7.19
C PHE A 685 26.62 -19.18 -7.19
N GLN A 686 26.29 -17.95 -6.83
CA GLN A 686 24.90 -17.46 -6.78
C GLN A 686 24.22 -17.46 -8.15
N SER A 687 25.00 -17.22 -9.22
CA SER A 687 24.51 -17.22 -10.62
C SER A 687 24.07 -18.60 -11.11
N ILE A 688 24.48 -19.69 -10.46
CA ILE A 688 24.17 -21.09 -10.84
C ILE A 688 23.35 -21.84 -9.78
N ASN A 689 22.70 -21.13 -8.83
CA ASN A 689 21.96 -21.71 -7.70
C ASN A 689 22.79 -22.75 -6.89
N ALA A 690 24.07 -22.49 -6.71
CA ALA A 690 25.00 -23.31 -5.95
C ALA A 690 25.54 -22.52 -4.76
N SER A 691 25.87 -23.19 -3.68
CA SER A 691 26.60 -22.64 -2.55
C SER A 691 27.84 -23.47 -2.24
N PHE A 692 28.92 -22.81 -1.94
CA PHE A 692 30.17 -23.43 -1.50
C PHE A 692 30.56 -22.82 -0.16
N THR A 693 30.86 -23.70 0.82
CA THR A 693 31.36 -23.29 2.13
C THR A 693 32.63 -24.08 2.44
N MET A 694 33.58 -23.39 3.02
CA MET A 694 34.86 -23.99 3.46
C MET A 694 35.05 -23.74 4.95
N GLY A 695 35.43 -24.76 5.70
CA GLY A 695 35.76 -24.70 7.12
C GLY A 695 37.23 -25.08 7.33
N MET A 696 37.80 -24.52 8.39
CA MET A 696 39.18 -24.83 8.78
C MET A 696 39.25 -24.78 10.31
N GLU A 697 39.69 -25.83 10.92
CA GLU A 697 39.74 -26.01 12.35
C GLU A 697 41.15 -26.54 12.74
N ASP A 698 41.84 -25.82 13.62
CA ASP A 698 43.11 -26.25 14.17
C ASP A 698 42.91 -26.98 15.50
N ARG A 699 43.46 -28.14 15.60
CA ARG A 699 43.48 -28.97 16.81
C ARG A 699 44.92 -29.18 17.25
N THR A 700 45.16 -29.06 18.59
CA THR A 700 46.41 -29.41 19.19
C THR A 700 46.17 -30.63 20.06
N SER A 701 46.89 -31.72 19.80
CA SER A 701 46.78 -32.91 20.67
C SER A 701 47.26 -32.61 22.07
N ALA A 702 46.42 -32.90 23.07
CA ALA A 702 46.74 -32.65 24.48
C ALA A 702 47.85 -33.55 25.02
N GLU A 703 48.13 -34.70 24.32
CA GLU A 703 49.12 -35.68 24.76
C GLU A 703 50.46 -35.53 24.09
N THR A 704 50.53 -35.07 22.83
CA THR A 704 51.79 -34.99 22.06
C THR A 704 52.19 -33.56 21.71
N GLY A 705 51.36 -32.58 21.91
CA GLY A 705 51.59 -31.17 21.54
C GLY A 705 51.60 -30.92 20.00
N ASP A 706 51.28 -31.95 19.20
CA ASP A 706 51.33 -31.89 17.75
C ASP A 706 50.12 -31.07 17.22
N LYS A 707 50.37 -30.23 16.22
CA LYS A 707 49.35 -29.44 15.52
C LYS A 707 48.78 -30.17 14.34
N GLN A 708 47.47 -30.21 14.30
CA GLN A 708 46.70 -30.78 13.19
C GLN A 708 45.68 -29.74 12.71
N THR A 709 45.61 -29.58 11.39
CA THR A 709 44.62 -28.65 10.79
C THR A 709 43.64 -29.44 9.95
N ASP A 710 42.37 -29.29 10.26
CA ASP A 710 41.24 -29.89 9.54
C ASP A 710 40.63 -28.88 8.58
N TYR A 711 40.67 -29.24 7.28
CA TYR A 711 39.97 -28.47 6.24
C TYR A 711 38.68 -29.19 5.89
N SER A 712 37.56 -28.52 6.01
CA SER A 712 36.27 -29.04 5.58
C SER A 712 35.69 -28.19 4.46
N PHE A 713 35.04 -28.85 3.51
CA PHE A 713 34.31 -28.14 2.47
C PHE A 713 32.91 -28.74 2.32
N ARG A 714 32.00 -27.91 1.88
CA ARG A 714 30.62 -28.31 1.55
C ARG A 714 30.19 -27.56 0.28
N TYR A 715 29.83 -28.32 -0.74
CA TYR A 715 29.19 -27.84 -1.95
C TYR A 715 27.75 -28.24 -1.96
N SER A 716 26.82 -27.32 -2.27
CA SER A 716 25.41 -27.62 -2.40
C SER A 716 24.87 -26.93 -3.65
N GLN A 717 24.18 -27.69 -4.50
CA GLN A 717 23.57 -27.17 -5.72
C GLN A 717 22.07 -27.57 -5.75
N ARG A 718 21.23 -26.63 -6.16
CA ARG A 718 19.81 -26.86 -6.35
C ARG A 718 19.48 -26.94 -7.84
N LEU A 719 18.72 -27.94 -8.21
CA LEU A 719 18.33 -28.26 -9.58
C LEU A 719 16.81 -28.38 -9.70
N PHE A 720 16.28 -28.28 -10.94
CA PHE A 720 14.87 -28.49 -11.28
C PHE A 720 13.91 -27.63 -10.45
N ASN A 721 14.08 -26.31 -10.44
CA ASN A 721 13.29 -25.37 -9.65
C ASN A 721 13.23 -25.75 -8.15
N ASP A 722 14.42 -25.94 -7.57
CA ASP A 722 14.63 -26.29 -6.16
C ASP A 722 14.05 -27.65 -5.70
N ARG A 723 13.59 -28.50 -6.61
CA ARG A 723 13.07 -29.81 -6.23
C ARG A 723 14.14 -30.83 -5.86
N VAL A 724 15.32 -30.68 -6.43
CA VAL A 724 16.47 -31.58 -6.16
C VAL A 724 17.59 -30.74 -5.58
N GLN A 725 18.13 -31.15 -4.46
CA GLN A 725 19.33 -30.57 -3.87
C GLN A 725 20.41 -31.64 -3.75
N ILE A 726 21.58 -31.34 -4.29
CA ILE A 726 22.77 -32.17 -4.15
C ILE A 726 23.70 -31.48 -3.16
N VAL A 727 24.17 -32.23 -2.14
CA VAL A 727 25.18 -31.76 -1.19
C VAL A 727 26.35 -32.70 -1.21
N ILE A 728 27.54 -32.15 -1.38
CA ILE A 728 28.81 -32.88 -1.35
C ILE A 728 29.68 -32.19 -0.31
N GLY A 729 30.16 -32.94 0.66
CA GLY A 729 31.07 -32.44 1.67
C GLY A 729 32.27 -33.38 1.87
N GLY A 730 33.33 -32.81 2.38
CA GLY A 730 34.49 -33.58 2.72
C GLY A 730 35.39 -32.88 3.73
N LYS A 731 36.29 -33.65 4.29
CA LYS A 731 37.27 -33.21 5.27
C LYS A 731 38.65 -33.70 4.92
N VAL A 732 39.65 -32.84 5.02
CA VAL A 732 41.05 -33.17 4.85
C VAL A 732 41.81 -32.71 6.08
N THR A 733 42.53 -33.60 6.67
CA THR A 733 43.35 -33.35 7.85
C THR A 733 44.82 -33.27 7.46
N THR A 734 45.51 -32.22 7.87
CA THR A 734 46.95 -32.03 7.63
C THR A 734 47.67 -31.81 8.96
N GLY A 735 48.88 -32.35 9.11
CA GLY A 735 49.72 -32.21 10.31
C GLY A 735 50.59 -33.43 10.61
N ALA A 736 51.32 -33.43 11.73
CA ALA A 736 52.35 -34.42 12.05
C ALA A 736 51.87 -35.87 12.19
N ASN A 737 50.58 -36.08 12.45
CA ASN A 737 49.94 -37.40 12.61
C ASN A 737 48.82 -37.63 11.56
N ALA A 738 48.83 -36.91 10.44
CA ALA A 738 47.93 -37.19 9.36
C ALA A 738 48.26 -38.55 8.77
N THR A 739 47.43 -39.53 9.02
CA THR A 739 47.51 -40.81 8.29
C THR A 739 47.24 -40.52 6.83
N ASN A 740 48.24 -40.83 5.97
CA ASN A 740 48.15 -40.64 4.52
C ASN A 740 47.17 -41.61 3.87
N ASP A 741 45.96 -41.70 4.36
CA ASP A 741 44.90 -42.40 3.65
C ASP A 741 44.24 -41.41 2.67
N ALA A 742 44.93 -41.31 1.50
CA ALA A 742 44.46 -40.52 0.37
C ALA A 742 43.17 -41.10 -0.30
N GLU A 743 42.44 -41.98 0.38
CA GLU A 743 41.37 -42.74 -0.28
C GLU A 743 40.00 -42.12 -0.26
N SER A 744 39.72 -41.08 0.50
CA SER A 744 38.43 -40.39 0.33
C SER A 744 38.46 -38.92 0.73
N PHE A 745 38.62 -38.10 -0.24
CA PHE A 745 38.46 -36.64 -0.13
C PHE A 745 36.98 -36.20 0.14
N ILE A 746 36.02 -37.11 -0.11
CA ILE A 746 34.59 -36.88 0.01
C ILE A 746 34.02 -37.76 1.09
N ASP A 747 33.56 -37.14 2.20
CA ASP A 747 33.04 -37.87 3.37
C ASP A 747 31.50 -37.86 3.44
N ASN A 748 30.87 -36.94 2.71
CA ASN A 748 29.43 -36.75 2.78
C ASN A 748 28.89 -36.44 1.38
N ILE A 749 27.94 -37.27 0.91
CA ILE A 749 27.17 -37.02 -0.29
C ILE A 749 25.72 -37.22 0.05
N SER A 750 24.87 -36.21 -0.20
CA SER A 750 23.45 -36.38 -0.10
C SER A 750 22.69 -35.81 -1.28
N LEU A 751 21.65 -36.53 -1.69
CA LEU A 751 20.67 -36.12 -2.66
C LEU A 751 19.31 -35.96 -1.95
N GLU A 752 18.78 -34.76 -1.96
CA GLU A 752 17.50 -34.45 -1.35
C GLU A 752 16.46 -34.15 -2.42
N TYR A 753 15.34 -34.88 -2.39
CA TYR A 753 14.20 -34.63 -3.26
C TYR A 753 13.03 -34.08 -2.45
N ARG A 754 12.62 -32.84 -2.73
CA ARG A 754 11.52 -32.17 -2.04
C ARG A 754 10.18 -32.62 -2.57
N LEU A 755 9.35 -33.15 -1.68
CA LEU A 755 7.99 -33.65 -1.97
C LEU A 755 6.95 -32.51 -1.99
N ASP A 756 7.28 -31.40 -1.33
CA ASP A 756 6.43 -30.21 -1.27
C ASP A 756 7.20 -28.94 -1.62
N THR A 757 6.47 -27.89 -2.03
CA THR A 757 7.04 -26.58 -2.38
C THR A 757 7.53 -25.81 -1.16
N SER A 758 7.10 -26.15 0.04
CA SER A 758 7.50 -25.51 1.30
C SER A 758 8.79 -26.09 1.88
N GLY A 759 9.36 -27.16 1.28
CA GLY A 759 10.57 -27.84 1.77
C GLY A 759 10.42 -28.48 3.14
N THR A 760 9.17 -28.70 3.59
CA THR A 760 8.88 -29.31 4.89
C THR A 760 8.93 -30.83 4.85
N ARG A 761 8.85 -31.42 3.65
CA ARG A 761 8.88 -32.88 3.42
C ARG A 761 9.84 -33.16 2.29
N TYR A 762 10.86 -33.97 2.56
CA TYR A 762 11.79 -34.39 1.53
C TYR A 762 12.34 -35.80 1.78
N VAL A 763 12.72 -36.47 0.71
CA VAL A 763 13.43 -37.74 0.73
C VAL A 763 14.90 -37.42 0.58
N ARG A 764 15.73 -37.93 1.46
CA ARG A 764 17.18 -37.81 1.44
C ARG A 764 17.81 -39.18 1.20
N VAL A 765 18.63 -39.28 0.17
CA VAL A 765 19.55 -40.40 -0.03
C VAL A 765 20.90 -39.90 0.39
N PHE A 766 21.60 -40.65 1.26
CA PHE A 766 22.84 -40.12 1.81
C PHE A 766 23.89 -41.22 1.95
N TYR A 767 25.12 -40.79 1.85
CA TYR A 767 26.34 -41.50 2.13
C TYR A 767 27.17 -40.59 3.03
N ASP A 768 27.34 -40.99 4.29
CA ASP A 768 28.05 -40.22 5.31
C ASP A 768 29.13 -41.11 5.94
N LYS A 769 30.37 -40.61 5.95
CA LYS A 769 31.49 -41.21 6.70
C LYS A 769 31.71 -40.40 7.97
N ASN A 770 31.57 -41.04 9.11
CA ASN A 770 31.76 -40.43 10.42
C ASN A 770 32.78 -41.17 11.23
N TYR A 771 33.57 -40.43 12.03
CA TYR A 771 34.55 -40.99 12.95
C TYR A 771 33.98 -40.86 14.37
N GLU A 772 33.46 -41.93 14.95
CA GLU A 772 32.73 -41.84 16.24
C GLU A 772 33.64 -41.94 17.46
N SER A 773 34.68 -42.80 17.45
CA SER A 773 35.66 -42.93 18.52
C SER A 773 36.97 -43.59 18.05
N VAL A 774 38.04 -43.47 18.87
CA VAL A 774 39.35 -44.10 18.61
C VAL A 774 39.23 -45.65 18.65
N LEU A 775 38.19 -46.20 19.28
CA LEU A 775 37.96 -47.64 19.39
C LEU A 775 37.11 -48.21 18.25
N ASP A 776 36.20 -47.44 17.71
CA ASP A 776 35.23 -47.91 16.70
C ASP A 776 35.64 -47.57 15.25
N GLY A 777 36.64 -46.72 15.08
CA GLY A 777 37.18 -46.40 13.78
C GLY A 777 36.23 -45.60 12.90
N GLU A 778 36.42 -45.75 11.59
CA GLU A 778 35.60 -45.07 10.57
C GLU A 778 34.33 -45.86 10.31
N ILE A 779 33.16 -45.20 10.52
CA ILE A 779 31.84 -45.77 10.25
C ILE A 779 31.28 -45.12 8.99
N THR A 780 30.88 -45.95 8.04
CA THR A 780 30.22 -45.51 6.80
C THR A 780 28.75 -45.82 6.89
N GLU A 781 27.90 -44.76 6.84
CA GLU A 781 26.46 -44.86 6.82
C GLU A 781 25.92 -44.58 5.44
N THR A 782 25.10 -45.46 4.90
CA THR A 782 24.36 -45.24 3.67
C THR A 782 22.88 -45.49 3.90
N GLY A 783 22.02 -44.61 3.38
CA GLY A 783 20.61 -44.81 3.61
C GLY A 783 19.69 -43.94 2.82
N VAL A 784 18.41 -44.23 2.96
CA VAL A 784 17.32 -43.43 2.44
C VAL A 784 16.44 -43.03 3.61
N GLY A 785 16.28 -41.74 3.83
CA GLY A 785 15.47 -41.17 4.90
C GLY A 785 14.34 -40.29 4.38
N LEU A 786 13.19 -40.37 5.05
CA LEU A 786 12.11 -39.39 4.88
C LEU A 786 12.23 -38.35 6.00
N VAL A 787 12.46 -37.10 5.63
CA VAL A 787 12.60 -35.99 6.57
C VAL A 787 11.32 -35.17 6.56
N LEU A 788 10.74 -35.01 7.77
CA LEU A 788 9.59 -34.13 8.03
C LEU A 788 10.06 -32.98 8.92
N ARG A 789 10.10 -31.79 8.38
CA ARG A 789 10.55 -30.57 9.11
C ARG A 789 9.39 -29.62 9.28
N ARG A 790 9.13 -29.18 10.52
CA ARG A 790 8.12 -28.18 10.82
C ARG A 790 8.68 -27.14 11.78
N LYS A 791 8.58 -25.87 11.42
CA LYS A 791 8.86 -24.75 12.33
C LYS A 791 7.65 -24.59 13.25
N MET A 792 7.85 -24.57 14.55
CA MET A 792 6.80 -24.41 15.56
C MET A 792 7.12 -23.18 16.40
N ASP A 793 6.13 -22.32 16.56
CA ASP A 793 6.26 -21.10 17.37
C ASP A 793 5.77 -21.30 18.81
N ARG A 794 5.08 -22.41 19.10
CA ARG A 794 4.57 -22.74 20.44
C ARG A 794 4.73 -24.25 20.76
N LEU A 795 5.12 -24.58 21.97
CA LEU A 795 5.25 -25.95 22.46
C LEU A 795 3.98 -26.83 22.29
N GLY A 796 2.80 -26.21 22.26
CA GLY A 796 1.54 -26.93 22.04
C GLY A 796 1.32 -27.47 20.63
N GLU A 797 2.15 -27.06 19.65
CA GLU A 797 2.10 -27.51 18.25
C GLU A 797 2.89 -28.81 18.02
N LEU A 798 3.63 -29.26 19.04
CA LEU A 798 4.38 -30.52 19.00
C LEU A 798 3.46 -31.74 18.96
N PHE A 799 2.22 -31.61 19.44
CA PHE A 799 1.27 -32.71 19.55
C PHE A 799 0.41 -32.80 18.29
N ILE A 800 0.77 -33.72 17.39
CA ILE A 800 0.10 -33.99 16.10
C ILE A 800 -1.35 -34.52 16.25
N PHE A 801 -1.79 -34.89 17.46
CA PHE A 801 -3.07 -35.54 17.72
C PHE A 801 -4.18 -34.64 18.31
N ARG A 802 -4.14 -33.31 18.11
CA ARG A 802 -5.29 -32.49 18.50
C ARG A 802 -6.42 -32.64 17.49
N LYS A 803 -7.46 -33.39 17.86
CA LYS A 803 -8.77 -33.36 17.17
C LYS A 803 -9.23 -31.91 17.04
N LYS A 804 -9.41 -31.41 15.81
CA LYS A 804 -10.10 -30.15 15.55
C LYS A 804 -11.45 -30.18 16.26
N LYS A 805 -11.65 -29.36 17.29
CA LYS A 805 -12.99 -29.07 17.80
C LYS A 805 -13.78 -28.43 16.67
N LYS A 806 -14.75 -29.15 16.13
CA LYS A 806 -15.80 -28.57 15.30
C LYS A 806 -16.54 -27.56 16.16
N ASN A 807 -16.46 -26.29 15.81
CA ASN A 807 -17.38 -25.28 16.30
C ASN A 807 -18.79 -25.71 15.88
N LYS A 808 -19.60 -26.11 16.84
CA LYS A 808 -21.03 -26.25 16.64
C LYS A 808 -21.61 -24.85 16.54
N SER A 809 -22.07 -24.46 15.37
CA SER A 809 -23.10 -23.45 15.24
C SER A 809 -24.42 -24.06 15.72
N PRO A 810 -25.24 -23.36 16.49
CA PRO A 810 -26.56 -23.85 16.86
C PRO A 810 -27.57 -23.61 15.73
N ASN A 811 -28.39 -24.61 15.53
CA ASN A 811 -29.65 -24.64 14.78
C ASN A 811 -29.63 -24.79 13.27
N SER A 812 -29.87 -26.02 12.84
CA SER A 812 -31.02 -26.32 12.00
C SER A 812 -31.35 -27.81 12.05
N CYS A 813 -32.61 -28.08 12.31
CA CYS A 813 -33.28 -29.37 12.36
C CYS A 813 -33.30 -30.05 11.00
N GLY A 814 -33.01 -31.32 11.02
CA GLY A 814 -33.67 -32.44 10.33
C GLY A 814 -33.73 -32.46 8.81
N PHE A 815 -33.14 -33.47 8.22
CA PHE A 815 -33.86 -34.55 7.54
C PHE A 815 -32.82 -35.60 7.08
N LEU A 816 -32.95 -36.79 7.63
CA LEU A 816 -32.34 -38.01 7.10
C LEU A 816 -32.94 -38.38 5.75
N SER A 817 -32.14 -38.60 4.73
CA SER A 817 -32.49 -39.43 3.61
C SER A 817 -31.39 -40.45 3.32
N ILE A 818 -31.72 -41.67 3.60
CA ILE A 818 -30.98 -42.88 3.23
C ILE A 818 -31.10 -43.07 1.73
N ARG A 819 -29.97 -43.16 1.02
CA ARG A 819 -29.99 -43.78 -0.35
C ARG A 819 -28.99 -44.91 -0.39
N SER A 820 -29.58 -46.08 -0.60
CA SER A 820 -28.97 -47.38 -0.84
C SER A 820 -28.15 -47.41 -2.15
N ARG A 821 -26.99 -48.04 -2.06
CA ARG A 821 -26.22 -48.53 -3.20
C ARG A 821 -26.98 -49.68 -3.87
N ARG A 822 -27.21 -49.58 -5.19
CA ARG A 822 -27.39 -50.75 -6.06
C ARG A 822 -26.20 -50.82 -7.02
N LYS A 823 -25.47 -51.91 -6.93
CA LYS A 823 -24.60 -52.42 -7.99
C LYS A 823 -25.49 -52.92 -9.13
N ASN A 824 -25.10 -52.64 -10.38
CA ASN A 824 -25.47 -53.53 -11.48
C ASN A 824 -24.29 -53.71 -12.42
N ASN A 825 -23.99 -54.98 -12.65
CA ASN A 825 -23.04 -55.51 -13.61
C ASN A 825 -23.66 -55.64 -14.99
N GLY A 826 -22.91 -55.28 -16.03
CA GLY A 826 -22.72 -55.82 -17.35
C GLY A 826 -23.94 -56.05 -18.27
N PRO A 827 -23.76 -56.42 -19.54
CA PRO A 827 -22.54 -56.62 -20.34
C PRO A 827 -22.50 -55.87 -21.69
N ARG A 828 -21.38 -55.88 -22.36
CA ARG A 828 -21.20 -55.65 -23.79
C ARG A 828 -21.91 -56.76 -24.63
N PRO A 829 -22.20 -56.64 -25.95
CA PRO A 829 -21.40 -56.16 -27.10
C PRO A 829 -22.27 -55.44 -28.18
N ILE A 830 -21.82 -54.76 -29.13
CA ILE A 830 -21.11 -54.93 -30.41
C ILE A 830 -20.64 -53.53 -30.85
#